data_2ecfa48342a21407dcb1d253b431a85c
#
_entry.id   2ecfa48342a21407dcb1d253b431a85c
#
_cell.length_a   1.000
_cell.length_b   1.000
_cell.length_c   1.000
_cell.angle_alpha   90.00
_cell.angle_beta   90.00
_cell.angle_gamma   90.00
#
_symmetry.space_group_name_H-M   'P 1'
#
loop_
_entity.id
_entity.type
_entity.pdbx_description
1 polymer ?
#
loop_
_entity_poly.entity_id
_entity_poly.type
_entity_poly.pdbx_seq_one_letter_code
_entity_poly.pdbx_strand_id
1 'polypeptide(L)'
;MKIYLTLLLLIELLVGSTGSISGHIRDASTHQPLIGVNVMVKGTSMGAATDQFGNFILDDLAVGSYTIYVSMIGYKSVNRSNVHVVPKRTTTINFSLNQSVLEGDGVEVTATYFEKIKDAVTSSRTVDIEEIRSDPVGSYDIMTMMQALPSVVSGSDQSNEIIVRGGSHGENLFVMDFLEIPYPNHYPEQGKGGGPITMVDTEFIERIDFYAGAFPARYGEKLSSVMDVTLREGNSNSHHQQMDLNMAGFGFTFEGPLSPKSTYLYSLKRSFLDFVISSTGMQAIPEYWSSQSKIAYHLSPTQKIYINFIGGIDEINIEGEDNPQLRGAENVDYSSWQTTLGLTYKNLFSKKGYFQSSFGKSLVALKAKVYELDQNLNRNYYFNRDDLEDDFSFRSEIVYKFSNYLDMSSGLTAKHMRLDYDNWFKSNPTYLYGYSLNESEIPELITEEKFYSTYFNKQYFYTIIDSVGTLDTLKTNALLEYNKVGGFFHFNLNPLQKVEISIGGRFDYMTFTDESDFSPRFGFKYHLSPIWKFNLSAGRYFQAPFNSQLNSTRGTPSELTNYFTDQIVGGFEYFLSSDTRLTLEYYVKEYADMVTFEMLTGSDGRDSLNRYNRINAGEGRSRGLEIYLQKKYSNNWYGSFSWAHSISEGVDPRTKEYYPWDFDYRDVMNLVGGYKIRYTDFDWYNSYKNSWIAKAFSWLPFMPSDEYEISIKYRYMGGRPYTPEQYDHNTRDWYSDADVPWNTDRYGHYSRIDLMLQQRFHFEKMNLVSFWNIGNVLNRSNPWEYIYKDDGTKEMSWQYKTFPVGGLILEF
;
A
#
# COMPACT_ATOMS: atom_id res chain seq x y z
N MET A 1 -18.74 -23.52 27.54
CA MET A 1 -20.02 -23.21 28.25
C MET A 1 -19.86 -22.14 29.34
N LYS A 2 -18.82 -22.09 30.17
CA LYS A 2 -18.61 -21.00 31.14
C LYS A 2 -18.23 -19.66 30.51
N ILE A 3 -17.51 -19.60 29.38
CA ILE A 3 -17.15 -18.39 28.66
C ILE A 3 -18.40 -17.76 28.00
N TYR A 4 -19.34 -18.56 27.51
CA TYR A 4 -20.62 -18.09 26.95
C TYR A 4 -21.53 -17.44 28.00
N LEU A 5 -21.48 -17.90 29.26
CA LEU A 5 -22.29 -17.34 30.35
C LEU A 5 -21.76 -15.96 30.81
N THR A 6 -20.46 -15.72 30.70
CA THR A 6 -19.84 -14.43 31.07
C THR A 6 -20.10 -13.35 30.03
N LEU A 7 -20.20 -13.71 28.75
CA LEU A 7 -20.61 -12.79 27.67
C LEU A 7 -22.10 -12.41 27.77
N LEU A 8 -22.96 -13.32 28.24
CA LEU A 8 -24.40 -13.08 28.45
C LEU A 8 -24.72 -12.16 29.65
N LEU A 9 -23.85 -12.05 30.64
CA LEU A 9 -24.02 -11.20 31.82
C LEU A 9 -23.63 -9.73 31.61
N LEU A 10 -23.09 -9.37 30.44
CA LEU A 10 -22.71 -7.98 30.04
C LEU A 10 -23.87 -7.21 29.37
N ILE A 11 -25.06 -7.82 29.25
CA ILE A 11 -26.22 -7.19 28.57
C ILE A 11 -27.18 -6.64 29.62
N GLU A 12 -26.83 -5.54 30.29
CA GLU A 12 -27.81 -4.76 31.06
C GLU A 12 -27.73 -3.26 30.65
N LEU A 13 -28.97 -2.80 30.30
CA LEU A 13 -29.49 -1.41 30.31
C LEU A 13 -29.30 -0.55 29.08
N LEU A 14 -30.41 -0.39 28.40
CA LEU A 14 -30.73 0.57 27.35
C LEU A 14 -31.20 1.89 27.94
N VAL A 15 -30.32 2.86 28.07
CA VAL A 15 -30.67 4.29 28.11
C VAL A 15 -29.94 4.95 26.99
N GLY A 16 -30.58 5.82 26.20
CA GLY A 16 -29.93 6.53 25.10
C GLY A 16 -28.67 7.26 25.62
N SER A 17 -27.51 6.74 25.22
CA SER A 17 -26.21 7.32 25.56
C SER A 17 -25.85 8.37 24.53
N THR A 18 -25.33 9.49 24.99
CA THR A 18 -24.76 10.55 24.14
C THR A 18 -23.23 10.40 24.06
N GLY A 19 -22.66 10.94 23.01
CA GLY A 19 -21.22 11.13 22.84
C GLY A 19 -20.95 12.54 22.35
N SER A 20 -19.71 12.83 22.00
CA SER A 20 -19.31 14.13 21.48
C SER A 20 -18.43 14.02 20.24
N ILE A 21 -18.36 15.10 19.45
CA ILE A 21 -17.40 15.26 18.37
C ILE A 21 -16.54 16.47 18.70
N SER A 22 -15.22 16.32 18.68
CA SER A 22 -14.29 17.43 18.83
C SER A 22 -13.31 17.47 17.68
N GLY A 23 -12.57 18.55 17.54
CA GLY A 23 -11.50 18.62 16.56
C GLY A 23 -10.89 20.00 16.45
N HIS A 24 -10.00 20.12 15.47
CA HIS A 24 -9.26 21.31 15.19
C HIS A 24 -9.41 21.72 13.72
N ILE A 25 -9.64 23.02 13.48
CA ILE A 25 -9.79 23.55 12.13
C ILE A 25 -8.67 24.55 11.82
N ARG A 26 -8.00 24.33 10.68
CA ARG A 26 -6.84 25.12 10.25
C ARG A 26 -6.93 25.55 8.79
N ASP A 27 -6.17 26.56 8.42
CA ASP A 27 -5.90 26.93 7.03
C ASP A 27 -5.04 25.85 6.36
N ALA A 28 -5.43 25.39 5.20
CA ALA A 28 -4.75 24.27 4.50
C ALA A 28 -3.34 24.62 4.01
N SER A 29 -3.06 25.90 3.71
CA SER A 29 -1.77 26.35 3.19
C SER A 29 -0.78 26.69 4.31
N THR A 30 -1.25 27.39 5.36
CA THR A 30 -0.40 27.93 6.43
C THR A 30 -0.41 27.11 7.70
N HIS A 31 -1.33 26.14 7.80
CA HIS A 31 -1.64 25.35 8.99
C HIS A 31 -2.06 26.16 10.24
N GLN A 32 -2.33 27.47 10.08
CA GLN A 32 -2.78 28.33 11.18
C GLN A 32 -4.17 27.93 11.66
N PRO A 33 -4.45 28.00 12.96
CA PRO A 33 -5.79 27.77 13.51
C PRO A 33 -6.78 28.82 12.97
N LEU A 34 -7.98 28.37 12.64
CA LEU A 34 -9.07 29.24 12.18
C LEU A 34 -10.09 29.47 13.31
N ILE A 35 -10.26 30.73 13.68
CA ILE A 35 -11.15 31.19 14.79
C ILE A 35 -12.52 31.51 14.22
N GLY A 36 -13.60 31.12 14.91
CA GLY A 36 -14.98 31.48 14.56
C GLY A 36 -15.50 30.70 13.32
N VAL A 37 -14.91 29.57 12.99
CA VAL A 37 -15.43 28.66 11.97
C VAL A 37 -16.73 28.05 12.46
N ASN A 38 -17.77 28.10 11.65
CA ASN A 38 -19.05 27.48 11.96
C ASN A 38 -19.00 25.98 11.66
N VAL A 39 -19.23 25.15 12.68
CA VAL A 39 -19.27 23.68 12.60
C VAL A 39 -20.69 23.23 12.93
N MET A 40 -21.36 22.54 12.03
CA MET A 40 -22.75 22.13 12.17
C MET A 40 -22.95 20.63 11.87
N VAL A 41 -23.83 20.00 12.62
CA VAL A 41 -24.36 18.68 12.27
C VAL A 41 -25.42 18.87 11.19
N LYS A 42 -25.17 18.40 9.98
CA LYS A 42 -26.04 18.62 8.81
C LYS A 42 -27.44 18.05 9.07
N GLY A 43 -28.47 18.83 8.74
CA GLY A 43 -29.88 18.43 8.95
C GLY A 43 -30.42 18.64 10.37
N THR A 44 -29.61 19.25 11.26
CA THR A 44 -30.02 19.61 12.63
C THR A 44 -29.74 21.09 12.92
N SER A 45 -30.13 21.56 14.08
CA SER A 45 -29.77 22.89 14.63
C SER A 45 -28.52 22.84 15.53
N MET A 46 -27.88 21.67 15.68
CA MET A 46 -26.71 21.51 16.55
C MET A 46 -25.46 22.01 15.84
N GLY A 47 -24.69 22.85 16.53
CA GLY A 47 -23.45 23.42 16.00
C GLY A 47 -22.61 24.11 17.06
N ALA A 48 -21.34 24.38 16.71
CA ALA A 48 -20.39 25.12 17.54
C ALA A 48 -19.53 26.02 16.64
N ALA A 49 -18.90 27.04 17.25
CA ALA A 49 -17.87 27.85 16.60
C ALA A 49 -16.49 27.46 17.14
N THR A 50 -15.45 27.54 16.32
CA THR A 50 -14.08 27.30 16.80
C THR A 50 -13.59 28.40 17.72
N ASP A 51 -12.82 28.02 18.75
CA ASP A 51 -12.14 28.91 19.69
C ASP A 51 -10.92 29.62 19.06
N GLN A 52 -10.20 30.40 19.86
CA GLN A 52 -8.98 31.12 19.43
C GLN A 52 -7.84 30.21 18.99
N PHE A 53 -7.90 28.92 19.30
CA PHE A 53 -6.92 27.90 18.90
C PHE A 53 -7.42 27.02 17.76
N GLY A 54 -8.60 27.33 17.18
CA GLY A 54 -9.21 26.53 16.12
C GLY A 54 -9.91 25.26 16.59
N ASN A 55 -10.07 25.04 17.89
CA ASN A 55 -10.73 23.87 18.44
C ASN A 55 -12.25 24.07 18.49
N PHE A 56 -13.00 22.99 18.28
CA PHE A 56 -14.45 22.94 18.49
C PHE A 56 -14.85 21.67 19.23
N ILE A 57 -16.02 21.70 19.87
CA ILE A 57 -16.66 20.55 20.46
C ILE A 57 -18.18 20.63 20.22
N LEU A 58 -18.75 19.51 19.83
CA LEU A 58 -20.19 19.26 19.70
C LEU A 58 -20.56 18.20 20.73
N ASP A 59 -21.15 18.60 21.83
CA ASP A 59 -21.52 17.74 22.92
C ASP A 59 -22.97 17.23 22.82
N ASP A 60 -23.30 16.21 23.61
CA ASP A 60 -24.63 15.66 23.77
C ASP A 60 -25.29 15.15 22.47
N LEU A 61 -24.46 14.67 21.55
CA LEU A 61 -24.95 14.04 20.34
C LEU A 61 -25.46 12.62 20.64
N ALA A 62 -26.63 12.30 20.12
CA ALA A 62 -27.10 10.92 20.17
C ALA A 62 -26.11 10.00 19.43
N VAL A 63 -25.99 8.76 19.88
CA VAL A 63 -25.12 7.78 19.21
C VAL A 63 -25.62 7.51 17.78
N GLY A 64 -24.68 7.47 16.82
CA GLY A 64 -24.99 7.26 15.41
C GLY A 64 -23.98 7.93 14.47
N SER A 65 -24.25 7.87 13.19
CA SER A 65 -23.38 8.43 12.12
C SER A 65 -23.92 9.76 11.60
N TYR A 66 -23.06 10.78 11.54
CA TYR A 66 -23.41 12.13 11.18
C TYR A 66 -22.61 12.67 10.00
N THR A 67 -23.16 13.68 9.32
CA THR A 67 -22.41 14.51 8.38
C THR A 67 -22.13 15.87 9.05
N ILE A 68 -20.85 16.21 9.15
CA ILE A 68 -20.40 17.49 9.72
C ILE A 68 -20.15 18.46 8.58
N TYR A 69 -20.81 19.61 8.66
CA TYR A 69 -20.65 20.74 7.75
C TYR A 69 -19.80 21.83 8.40
N VAL A 70 -18.76 22.27 7.68
CA VAL A 70 -17.84 23.31 8.16
C VAL A 70 -17.81 24.47 7.18
N SER A 71 -17.99 25.70 7.69
CA SER A 71 -18.01 26.91 6.86
C SER A 71 -17.40 28.11 7.55
N MET A 72 -16.71 28.94 6.76
CA MET A 72 -16.14 30.22 7.19
C MET A 72 -16.11 31.19 6.01
N ILE A 73 -16.39 32.47 6.25
CA ILE A 73 -16.28 33.52 5.22
C ILE A 73 -14.84 33.58 4.70
N GLY A 74 -14.66 33.59 3.37
CA GLY A 74 -13.34 33.58 2.74
C GLY A 74 -12.72 32.19 2.57
N TYR A 75 -13.43 31.10 2.95
CA TYR A 75 -12.98 29.72 2.79
C TYR A 75 -14.03 28.88 2.07
N LYS A 76 -13.58 27.84 1.39
CA LYS A 76 -14.46 26.83 0.81
C LYS A 76 -15.06 25.97 1.90
N SER A 77 -16.38 25.85 1.91
CA SER A 77 -17.08 24.98 2.85
C SER A 77 -16.80 23.50 2.54
N VAL A 78 -16.74 22.67 3.59
CA VAL A 78 -16.42 21.23 3.52
C VAL A 78 -17.48 20.42 4.25
N ASN A 79 -17.84 19.27 3.70
CA ASN A 79 -18.63 18.24 4.37
C ASN A 79 -17.73 17.04 4.69
N ARG A 80 -17.83 16.51 5.92
CA ARG A 80 -17.29 15.19 6.29
C ARG A 80 -18.46 14.31 6.72
N SER A 81 -18.73 13.26 5.96
CA SER A 81 -19.81 12.32 6.25
C SER A 81 -19.32 11.11 7.00
N ASN A 82 -20.26 10.33 7.51
CA ASN A 82 -20.04 9.08 8.20
C ASN A 82 -19.21 9.22 9.50
N VAL A 83 -19.31 10.36 10.17
CA VAL A 83 -18.64 10.58 11.46
C VAL A 83 -19.42 9.85 12.55
N HIS A 84 -18.82 8.82 13.12
CA HIS A 84 -19.46 7.99 14.15
C HIS A 84 -19.36 8.65 15.53
N VAL A 85 -20.51 8.84 16.17
CA VAL A 85 -20.63 9.20 17.59
C VAL A 85 -20.81 7.92 18.41
N VAL A 86 -19.88 7.72 19.33
CA VAL A 86 -19.77 6.52 20.17
C VAL A 86 -20.22 6.89 21.60
N PRO A 87 -20.90 6.00 22.36
CA PRO A 87 -21.37 6.27 23.72
C PRO A 87 -20.23 6.75 24.63
N LYS A 88 -20.48 7.88 25.35
CA LYS A 88 -19.54 8.45 26.33
C LYS A 88 -18.13 8.71 25.83
N ARG A 89 -17.94 8.72 24.51
CA ARG A 89 -16.65 8.91 23.84
C ARG A 89 -16.67 10.19 23.01
N THR A 90 -15.51 10.81 22.88
CA THR A 90 -15.31 11.95 21.97
C THR A 90 -14.66 11.46 20.68
N THR A 91 -15.37 11.57 19.56
CA THR A 91 -14.80 11.34 18.23
C THR A 91 -14.03 12.56 17.78
N THR A 92 -12.76 12.43 17.46
CA THR A 92 -11.91 13.54 17.02
C THR A 92 -11.85 13.60 15.49
N ILE A 93 -12.22 14.75 14.91
CA ILE A 93 -12.09 15.00 13.47
C ILE A 93 -11.48 16.39 13.21
N ASN A 94 -10.50 16.46 12.32
CA ASN A 94 -9.83 17.70 11.98
C ASN A 94 -10.19 18.14 10.56
N PHE A 95 -10.16 19.46 10.30
CA PHE A 95 -10.41 20.02 8.97
C PHE A 95 -9.30 20.98 8.56
N SER A 96 -8.97 20.93 7.27
CA SER A 96 -8.07 21.91 6.64
C SER A 96 -8.85 22.65 5.56
N LEU A 97 -9.15 23.94 5.79
CA LEU A 97 -9.96 24.72 4.85
C LEU A 97 -9.08 25.45 3.85
N ASN A 98 -9.46 25.38 2.58
CA ASN A 98 -8.83 26.13 1.50
C ASN A 98 -9.50 27.50 1.36
N GLN A 99 -8.68 28.55 1.20
CA GLN A 99 -9.21 29.90 0.96
C GLN A 99 -10.01 29.95 -0.35
N SER A 100 -11.10 30.72 -0.32
CA SER A 100 -11.92 31.03 -1.48
C SER A 100 -11.87 32.54 -1.69
N VAL A 101 -11.57 32.99 -2.91
CA VAL A 101 -11.71 34.39 -3.27
C VAL A 101 -13.20 34.61 -3.57
N LEU A 102 -13.90 35.29 -2.66
CA LEU A 102 -15.28 35.73 -2.88
C LEU A 102 -15.25 36.96 -3.78
N GLU A 103 -15.66 36.83 -5.03
CA GLU A 103 -16.04 37.99 -5.85
C GLU A 103 -17.43 37.80 -6.43
N GLY A 104 -18.28 38.72 -6.07
CA GLY A 104 -19.47 39.24 -6.76
C GLY A 104 -20.53 38.24 -7.25
N ASP A 105 -21.78 38.60 -6.91
CA ASP A 105 -23.06 38.10 -7.43
C ASP A 105 -23.30 36.58 -7.52
N GLY A 106 -23.80 36.03 -6.40
CA GLY A 106 -24.73 34.89 -6.52
C GLY A 106 -24.13 33.52 -6.78
N VAL A 107 -22.84 33.28 -6.48
CA VAL A 107 -22.31 31.90 -6.48
C VAL A 107 -22.71 31.19 -5.19
N GLU A 108 -23.68 30.32 -5.25
CA GLU A 108 -24.00 29.35 -4.20
C GLU A 108 -22.75 28.48 -4.00
N VAL A 109 -21.98 28.73 -2.94
CA VAL A 109 -20.82 27.92 -2.58
C VAL A 109 -21.33 26.62 -1.98
N THR A 110 -21.61 25.65 -2.86
CA THR A 110 -21.98 24.31 -2.43
C THR A 110 -20.79 23.68 -1.73
N ALA A 111 -20.97 23.23 -0.48
CA ALA A 111 -19.92 22.54 0.28
C ALA A 111 -19.50 21.26 -0.45
N THR A 112 -18.21 21.06 -0.64
CA THR A 112 -17.66 19.88 -1.29
C THR A 112 -17.33 18.78 -0.28
N TYR A 113 -17.42 17.53 -0.70
CA TYR A 113 -16.91 16.36 0.02
C TYR A 113 -15.45 16.01 -0.35
N PHE A 114 -14.84 16.74 -1.30
CA PHE A 114 -13.50 16.49 -1.81
C PHE A 114 -12.52 17.55 -1.31
N GLU A 115 -11.54 17.13 -0.54
CA GLU A 115 -10.45 18.00 -0.08
C GLU A 115 -9.40 18.17 -1.21
N LYS A 116 -8.80 19.37 -1.28
CA LYS A 116 -7.70 19.65 -2.20
C LYS A 116 -6.39 19.28 -1.53
N ILE A 117 -5.59 18.45 -2.19
CA ILE A 117 -4.22 18.15 -1.74
C ILE A 117 -3.32 19.33 -2.10
N LYS A 118 -2.49 19.74 -1.15
CA LYS A 118 -1.53 20.82 -1.33
C LYS A 118 -0.48 20.43 -2.39
N ASP A 119 -0.12 21.39 -3.25
CA ASP A 119 0.89 21.27 -4.30
C ASP A 119 0.61 20.19 -5.36
N ALA A 120 -0.56 19.53 -5.31
CA ALA A 120 -0.98 18.55 -6.30
C ALA A 120 -1.85 19.18 -7.39
N VAL A 121 -1.54 18.90 -8.66
CA VAL A 121 -2.28 19.38 -9.81
C VAL A 121 -3.08 18.26 -10.47
N THR A 122 -2.43 17.09 -10.69
CA THR A 122 -3.04 15.92 -11.34
C THR A 122 -2.87 14.67 -10.48
N SER A 123 -3.59 13.61 -10.80
CA SER A 123 -3.35 12.23 -10.36
C SER A 123 -3.24 12.04 -8.84
N SER A 124 -3.94 12.88 -8.07
CA SER A 124 -3.90 12.83 -6.61
C SER A 124 -5.25 12.50 -6.01
N ARG A 125 -5.25 11.73 -4.94
CA ARG A 125 -6.45 11.27 -4.22
C ARG A 125 -6.24 11.37 -2.73
N THR A 126 -7.21 11.96 -2.03
CA THR A 126 -7.29 11.88 -0.57
C THR A 126 -8.28 10.81 -0.20
N VAL A 127 -7.85 9.90 0.65
CA VAL A 127 -8.65 8.83 1.24
C VAL A 127 -8.73 9.08 2.75
N ASP A 128 -9.91 9.09 3.31
CA ASP A 128 -10.13 9.21 4.75
C ASP A 128 -10.36 7.86 5.43
N ILE A 129 -10.31 7.84 6.76
CA ILE A 129 -10.43 6.61 7.54
C ILE A 129 -11.78 5.89 7.29
N GLU A 130 -12.85 6.62 7.02
CA GLU A 130 -14.16 6.01 6.80
C GLU A 130 -14.24 5.30 5.44
N GLU A 131 -13.52 5.80 4.43
CA GLU A 131 -13.38 5.08 3.17
C GLU A 131 -12.57 3.79 3.32
N ILE A 132 -11.50 3.82 4.16
CA ILE A 132 -10.70 2.63 4.45
C ILE A 132 -11.56 1.56 5.14
N ARG A 133 -12.30 1.94 6.18
CA ARG A 133 -13.16 1.01 6.94
C ARG A 133 -14.31 0.42 6.13
N SER A 134 -14.74 1.11 5.09
CA SER A 134 -15.85 0.71 4.23
C SER A 134 -15.44 -0.13 3.02
N ASP A 135 -14.13 -0.28 2.73
CA ASP A 135 -13.65 -1.11 1.61
C ASP A 135 -13.64 -2.59 2.00
N PRO A 136 -14.36 -3.48 1.27
CA PRO A 136 -14.28 -4.92 1.49
C PRO A 136 -12.84 -5.44 1.29
N VAL A 137 -12.35 -6.26 2.22
CA VAL A 137 -10.98 -6.81 2.23
C VAL A 137 -9.89 -5.77 2.51
N GLY A 138 -10.08 -4.51 2.10
CA GLY A 138 -9.14 -3.40 2.33
C GLY A 138 -9.23 -2.77 3.73
N SER A 139 -10.27 -3.07 4.52
CA SER A 139 -10.51 -2.44 5.82
C SER A 139 -9.40 -2.64 6.86
N TYR A 140 -8.52 -3.60 6.64
CA TYR A 140 -7.35 -3.88 7.50
C TYR A 140 -6.01 -3.64 6.83
N ASP A 141 -6.01 -3.36 5.53
CA ASP A 141 -4.81 -3.16 4.74
C ASP A 141 -4.98 -2.01 3.74
N ILE A 142 -4.29 -0.90 4.03
CA ILE A 142 -4.34 0.31 3.21
C ILE A 142 -3.81 0.11 1.79
N MET A 143 -2.85 -0.81 1.60
CA MET A 143 -2.30 -1.10 0.28
C MET A 143 -3.33 -1.80 -0.60
N THR A 144 -4.01 -2.80 -0.06
CA THR A 144 -5.09 -3.52 -0.76
C THR A 144 -6.24 -2.60 -1.13
N MET A 145 -6.53 -1.60 -0.30
CA MET A 145 -7.51 -0.57 -0.63
C MET A 145 -7.04 0.29 -1.82
N MET A 146 -5.76 0.71 -1.85
CA MET A 146 -5.22 1.53 -2.95
C MET A 146 -5.31 0.82 -4.31
N GLN A 147 -5.34 -0.51 -4.33
CA GLN A 147 -5.54 -1.30 -5.56
C GLN A 147 -6.93 -1.11 -6.21
N ALA A 148 -7.87 -0.42 -5.57
CA ALA A 148 -9.14 -0.01 -6.18
C ALA A 148 -9.01 1.25 -7.05
N LEU A 149 -7.88 1.97 -6.98
CA LEU A 149 -7.61 3.15 -7.78
C LEU A 149 -7.23 2.78 -9.24
N PRO A 150 -7.42 3.70 -10.20
CA PRO A 150 -7.04 3.44 -11.60
C PRO A 150 -5.54 3.16 -11.73
N SER A 151 -5.18 2.22 -12.60
CA SER A 151 -3.79 1.82 -12.90
C SER A 151 -2.96 1.43 -11.67
N VAL A 152 -3.62 1.00 -10.57
CA VAL A 152 -2.96 0.42 -9.40
C VAL A 152 -3.28 -1.07 -9.35
N VAL A 153 -2.26 -1.89 -9.45
CA VAL A 153 -2.39 -3.35 -9.48
C VAL A 153 -1.48 -4.01 -8.46
N SER A 154 -1.72 -5.29 -8.18
CA SER A 154 -0.78 -6.17 -7.47
C SER A 154 -0.47 -7.39 -8.32
N GLY A 155 0.64 -8.06 -8.05
CA GLY A 155 1.01 -9.28 -8.74
C GLY A 155 0.19 -10.48 -8.28
N SER A 156 -0.27 -10.50 -7.04
CA SER A 156 -0.85 -11.67 -6.39
C SER A 156 -1.85 -11.29 -5.30
N ASP A 157 -2.84 -12.16 -5.02
CA ASP A 157 -3.73 -12.05 -3.86
C ASP A 157 -3.01 -12.28 -2.51
N GLN A 158 -1.79 -12.83 -2.55
CA GLN A 158 -0.96 -13.10 -1.38
C GLN A 158 -0.07 -11.90 -1.01
N SER A 159 -0.01 -10.88 -1.87
CA SER A 159 0.79 -9.68 -1.66
C SER A 159 -0.08 -8.43 -1.78
N ASN A 160 0.10 -7.52 -0.84
CA ASN A 160 -0.56 -6.21 -0.86
C ASN A 160 0.25 -5.15 -1.63
N GLU A 161 1.30 -5.56 -2.34
CA GLU A 161 2.11 -4.65 -3.13
C GLU A 161 1.27 -3.77 -4.06
N ILE A 162 1.75 -2.56 -4.30
CA ILE A 162 1.16 -1.66 -5.28
C ILE A 162 2.12 -1.40 -6.43
N ILE A 163 1.62 -1.58 -7.63
CA ILE A 163 2.30 -1.30 -8.89
C ILE A 163 1.48 -0.23 -9.58
N VAL A 164 2.09 0.93 -9.83
CA VAL A 164 1.37 2.11 -10.28
C VAL A 164 1.82 2.50 -11.68
N ARG A 165 0.84 2.54 -12.62
CA ARG A 165 1.09 2.94 -14.02
C ARG A 165 2.26 2.18 -14.65
N GLY A 166 2.29 0.87 -14.47
CA GLY A 166 3.29 -0.03 -15.05
C GLY A 166 4.71 0.07 -14.49
N GLY A 167 4.93 0.86 -13.43
CA GLY A 167 6.22 0.87 -12.72
C GLY A 167 6.43 -0.38 -11.87
N SER A 168 7.61 -0.52 -11.27
CA SER A 168 7.87 -1.60 -10.34
C SER A 168 7.38 -1.26 -8.92
N HIS A 169 7.18 -2.30 -8.09
CA HIS A 169 6.79 -2.13 -6.69
C HIS A 169 7.82 -1.38 -5.82
N GLY A 170 9.09 -1.33 -6.23
CA GLY A 170 10.14 -0.56 -5.55
C GLY A 170 10.17 0.93 -5.92
N GLU A 171 9.32 1.39 -6.85
CA GLU A 171 9.24 2.79 -7.29
C GLU A 171 8.24 3.64 -6.50
N ASN A 172 7.72 3.12 -5.38
CA ASN A 172 6.73 3.80 -4.56
C ASN A 172 7.36 4.34 -3.26
N LEU A 173 6.99 5.56 -2.86
CA LEU A 173 7.44 6.21 -1.64
C LEU A 173 6.34 6.13 -0.57
N PHE A 174 6.72 5.70 0.63
CA PHE A 174 5.86 5.73 1.81
C PHE A 174 6.36 6.77 2.80
N VAL A 175 5.50 7.70 3.15
CA VAL A 175 5.75 8.75 4.16
C VAL A 175 4.66 8.66 5.21
N MET A 176 5.02 8.70 6.48
CA MET A 176 4.10 8.72 7.62
C MET A 176 4.47 9.87 8.56
N ASP A 177 3.58 10.84 8.73
CA ASP A 177 3.82 12.03 9.55
C ASP A 177 5.18 12.71 9.25
N PHE A 178 5.50 12.90 7.97
CA PHE A 178 6.74 13.52 7.51
C PHE A 178 8.01 12.67 7.68
N LEU A 179 7.88 11.40 8.05
CA LEU A 179 8.94 10.39 8.12
C LEU A 179 8.83 9.42 6.96
N GLU A 180 9.93 9.09 6.32
CA GLU A 180 9.95 8.01 5.34
C GLU A 180 9.97 6.66 6.04
N ILE A 181 9.14 5.73 5.58
CA ILE A 181 9.07 4.34 6.06
C ILE A 181 9.61 3.45 4.94
N PRO A 182 10.80 2.85 5.09
CA PRO A 182 11.42 2.06 4.02
C PRO A 182 10.56 0.87 3.60
N TYR A 183 10.03 0.13 4.57
CA TYR A 183 9.18 -1.05 4.37
C TYR A 183 7.93 -0.94 5.25
N PRO A 184 6.77 -0.57 4.68
CA PRO A 184 5.54 -0.40 5.45
C PRO A 184 4.83 -1.72 5.77
N ASN A 185 5.33 -2.85 5.27
CA ASN A 185 4.71 -4.17 5.37
C ASN A 185 5.53 -5.13 6.22
N HIS A 186 4.85 -6.13 6.77
CA HIS A 186 5.48 -7.33 7.31
C HIS A 186 6.21 -8.12 6.21
N TYR A 187 7.22 -8.91 6.57
CA TYR A 187 8.06 -9.70 5.66
C TYR A 187 8.73 -8.83 4.58
N PRO A 188 9.59 -7.87 4.99
CA PRO A 188 10.22 -6.95 4.05
C PRO A 188 11.08 -7.69 3.03
N GLU A 189 11.00 -7.25 1.77
CA GLU A 189 11.89 -7.67 0.69
C GLU A 189 12.66 -6.47 0.17
N GLN A 190 13.98 -6.64 -0.03
CA GLN A 190 14.82 -5.55 -0.54
C GLN A 190 14.37 -5.06 -1.92
N GLY A 191 14.18 -3.75 -2.03
CA GLY A 191 13.73 -3.13 -3.28
C GLY A 191 12.26 -3.33 -3.60
N LYS A 192 11.48 -3.93 -2.69
CA LYS A 192 10.04 -4.12 -2.85
C LYS A 192 9.29 -3.43 -1.73
N GLY A 193 8.19 -2.77 -2.07
CA GLY A 193 7.29 -2.14 -1.09
C GLY A 193 6.09 -3.02 -0.70
N GLY A 194 6.09 -4.29 -1.09
CA GLY A 194 5.00 -5.24 -0.87
C GLY A 194 5.28 -6.21 0.29
N GLY A 195 4.26 -6.99 0.63
CA GLY A 195 4.27 -8.02 1.65
C GLY A 195 2.87 -8.60 1.80
N PRO A 196 2.65 -9.59 2.68
CA PRO A 196 1.33 -10.17 2.86
C PRO A 196 0.34 -9.22 3.56
N ILE A 197 0.83 -8.31 4.42
CA ILE A 197 -0.01 -7.37 5.18
C ILE A 197 0.79 -6.15 5.61
N THR A 198 0.13 -4.99 5.72
CA THR A 198 0.74 -3.76 6.21
C THR A 198 0.94 -3.77 7.73
N MET A 199 2.04 -3.14 8.20
CA MET A 199 2.25 -2.85 9.62
C MET A 199 1.52 -1.59 10.07
N VAL A 200 1.10 -0.73 9.14
CA VAL A 200 0.43 0.53 9.46
C VAL A 200 -0.97 0.25 9.99
N ASP A 201 -1.21 0.61 11.24
CA ASP A 201 -2.52 0.44 11.87
C ASP A 201 -3.52 1.45 11.29
N THR A 202 -4.60 0.95 10.69
CA THR A 202 -5.65 1.78 10.10
C THR A 202 -6.33 2.71 11.13
N GLU A 203 -6.39 2.32 12.40
CA GLU A 203 -6.95 3.12 13.49
C GLU A 203 -6.13 4.39 13.82
N PHE A 204 -4.86 4.46 13.36
CA PHE A 204 -4.00 5.63 13.51
C PHE A 204 -4.21 6.67 12.41
N ILE A 205 -4.84 6.30 11.31
CA ILE A 205 -4.89 7.13 10.11
C ILE A 205 -5.93 8.24 10.27
N GLU A 206 -5.53 9.47 10.01
CA GLU A 206 -6.43 10.61 9.81
C GLU A 206 -6.81 10.70 8.32
N ARG A 207 -5.79 10.60 7.42
CA ARG A 207 -5.98 10.60 5.98
C ARG A 207 -4.73 10.07 5.26
N ILE A 208 -4.93 9.65 4.02
CA ILE A 208 -3.88 9.28 3.07
C ILE A 208 -3.98 10.19 1.86
N ASP A 209 -2.88 10.86 1.53
CA ASP A 209 -2.73 11.58 0.27
C ASP A 209 -1.91 10.70 -0.68
N PHE A 210 -2.56 10.18 -1.72
CA PHE A 210 -1.96 9.29 -2.70
C PHE A 210 -1.75 10.02 -4.03
N TYR A 211 -0.53 9.90 -4.59
CA TYR A 211 -0.13 10.48 -5.87
C TYR A 211 0.27 9.35 -6.82
N ALA A 212 -0.48 9.15 -7.90
CA ALA A 212 -0.18 8.18 -8.95
C ALA A 212 0.68 8.83 -10.06
N GLY A 213 1.93 9.15 -9.74
CA GLY A 213 2.83 9.93 -10.59
C GLY A 213 2.62 11.45 -10.44
N ALA A 214 3.37 12.24 -11.18
CA ALA A 214 3.31 13.71 -11.21
C ALA A 214 3.33 14.36 -9.81
N PHE A 215 4.01 13.76 -8.84
CA PHE A 215 4.06 14.24 -7.46
C PHE A 215 4.98 15.47 -7.30
N PRO A 216 4.73 16.36 -6.29
CA PRO A 216 5.46 17.60 -6.08
C PRO A 216 6.95 17.39 -5.76
N ALA A 217 7.76 18.45 -5.93
CA ALA A 217 9.23 18.41 -5.74
C ALA A 217 9.68 18.10 -4.31
N ARG A 218 8.79 18.20 -3.30
CA ARG A 218 9.08 17.77 -1.92
C ARG A 218 9.35 16.28 -1.77
N TYR A 219 8.91 15.46 -2.74
CA TYR A 219 9.14 14.01 -2.79
C TYR A 219 10.15 13.70 -3.90
N GLY A 220 11.09 12.82 -3.61
CA GLY A 220 12.15 12.40 -4.55
C GLY A 220 12.49 10.93 -4.40
N GLU A 221 13.52 10.51 -5.16
CA GLU A 221 14.09 9.16 -5.12
C GLU A 221 13.11 8.01 -5.46
N LYS A 222 12.00 8.33 -6.16
CA LYS A 222 11.00 7.37 -6.61
C LYS A 222 10.38 7.80 -7.95
N LEU A 223 9.90 6.82 -8.73
CA LEU A 223 9.45 7.03 -10.11
C LEU A 223 7.93 6.88 -10.32
N SER A 224 7.22 6.15 -9.44
CA SER A 224 5.83 5.77 -9.75
C SER A 224 4.79 6.43 -8.86
N SER A 225 4.90 6.32 -7.55
CA SER A 225 3.88 6.89 -6.66
C SER A 225 4.42 7.39 -5.32
N VAL A 226 3.59 8.16 -4.63
CA VAL A 226 3.81 8.56 -3.24
C VAL A 226 2.54 8.30 -2.45
N MET A 227 2.67 7.66 -1.30
CA MET A 227 1.64 7.53 -0.29
C MET A 227 2.08 8.30 0.95
N ASP A 228 1.41 9.43 1.23
CA ASP A 228 1.69 10.27 2.40
C ASP A 228 0.56 10.08 3.41
N VAL A 229 0.87 9.39 4.51
CA VAL A 229 -0.05 9.03 5.59
C VAL A 229 0.05 10.04 6.72
N THR A 230 -1.02 10.75 7.00
CA THR A 230 -1.14 11.59 8.18
C THR A 230 -1.81 10.80 9.30
N LEU A 231 -1.16 10.68 10.44
CA LEU A 231 -1.70 10.01 11.62
C LEU A 231 -2.48 11.00 12.51
N ARG A 232 -3.61 10.53 13.06
CA ARG A 232 -4.35 11.30 14.07
C ARG A 232 -3.58 11.41 15.38
N GLU A 233 -3.90 12.39 16.20
CA GLU A 233 -3.41 12.49 17.58
C GLU A 233 -4.33 11.63 18.48
N GLY A 234 -3.81 11.19 19.63
CA GLY A 234 -4.62 10.51 20.65
C GLY A 234 -5.66 11.44 21.27
N ASN A 235 -6.68 10.90 21.89
CA ASN A 235 -7.74 11.67 22.52
C ASN A 235 -7.18 12.56 23.66
N SER A 236 -7.55 13.84 23.66
CA SER A 236 -7.09 14.80 24.68
C SER A 236 -7.95 14.85 25.94
N ASN A 237 -9.16 14.28 25.92
CA ASN A 237 -10.16 14.44 26.97
C ASN A 237 -10.28 13.21 27.89
N SER A 238 -10.13 12.00 27.32
CA SER A 238 -10.34 10.74 28.05
C SER A 238 -9.48 9.62 27.48
N HIS A 239 -9.28 8.59 28.30
CA HIS A 239 -8.62 7.35 27.84
C HIS A 239 -9.65 6.45 27.18
N HIS A 240 -9.26 5.88 26.04
CA HIS A 240 -10.05 4.92 25.28
C HIS A 240 -9.23 3.68 24.96
N GLN A 241 -9.93 2.57 24.81
CA GLN A 241 -9.36 1.28 24.49
C GLN A 241 -10.17 0.63 23.37
N GLN A 242 -9.49 -0.07 22.51
CA GLN A 242 -10.09 -0.90 21.49
C GLN A 242 -9.42 -2.27 21.49
N MET A 243 -10.21 -3.31 21.35
CA MET A 243 -9.73 -4.68 21.20
C MET A 243 -10.29 -5.22 19.90
N ASP A 244 -9.41 -5.69 19.04
CA ASP A 244 -9.72 -6.36 17.79
C ASP A 244 -9.48 -7.86 17.96
N LEU A 245 -10.44 -8.66 17.58
CA LEU A 245 -10.32 -10.11 17.53
C LEU A 245 -10.87 -10.58 16.20
N ASN A 246 -10.02 -11.07 15.32
CA ASN A 246 -10.42 -11.55 14.01
C ASN A 246 -9.72 -12.86 13.65
N MET A 247 -10.06 -13.46 12.52
CA MET A 247 -9.49 -14.74 12.09
C MET A 247 -7.99 -14.65 11.76
N ALA A 248 -7.44 -13.44 11.55
CA ALA A 248 -6.04 -13.24 11.26
C ALA A 248 -5.20 -12.97 12.51
N GLY A 249 -5.82 -12.55 13.64
CA GLY A 249 -5.08 -12.22 14.85
C GLY A 249 -5.91 -11.49 15.91
N PHE A 250 -5.20 -10.95 16.89
CA PHE A 250 -5.75 -10.03 17.85
C PHE A 250 -4.94 -8.74 17.95
N GLY A 251 -5.61 -7.67 18.35
CA GLY A 251 -4.99 -6.37 18.52
C GLY A 251 -5.58 -5.60 19.70
N PHE A 252 -4.75 -4.71 20.25
CA PHE A 252 -5.15 -3.74 21.26
C PHE A 252 -4.70 -2.35 20.83
N THR A 253 -5.61 -1.38 20.93
CA THR A 253 -5.30 0.04 20.72
C THR A 253 -5.69 0.83 21.96
N PHE A 254 -4.79 1.68 22.44
CA PHE A 254 -4.95 2.54 23.60
C PHE A 254 -4.67 3.98 23.22
N GLU A 255 -5.47 4.89 23.70
CA GLU A 255 -5.25 6.31 23.49
C GLU A 255 -5.71 7.14 24.69
N GLY A 256 -5.17 8.36 24.83
CA GLY A 256 -5.60 9.26 25.87
C GLY A 256 -4.60 10.38 26.15
N PRO A 257 -4.91 11.25 27.13
CA PRO A 257 -4.01 12.30 27.60
C PRO A 257 -2.89 11.69 28.47
N LEU A 258 -1.63 12.09 28.20
CA LEU A 258 -0.51 11.89 29.14
C LEU A 258 -0.38 13.08 30.10
N SER A 259 -0.74 14.26 29.61
CA SER A 259 -0.78 15.50 30.38
C SER A 259 -1.72 16.48 29.68
N PRO A 260 -2.02 17.66 30.28
CA PRO A 260 -2.83 18.68 29.61
C PRO A 260 -2.25 19.19 28.27
N LYS A 261 -0.98 18.88 27.98
CA LYS A 261 -0.27 19.28 26.75
C LYS A 261 0.16 18.10 25.87
N SER A 262 -0.13 16.87 26.26
CA SER A 262 0.34 15.71 25.52
C SER A 262 -0.67 14.59 25.48
N THR A 263 -0.73 13.92 24.33
CA THR A 263 -1.58 12.75 24.08
C THR A 263 -0.73 11.59 23.59
N TYR A 264 -1.24 10.38 23.77
CA TYR A 264 -0.65 9.17 23.21
C TYR A 264 -1.68 8.37 22.45
N LEU A 265 -1.18 7.62 21.48
CA LEU A 265 -1.89 6.59 20.72
C LEU A 265 -0.91 5.43 20.59
N TYR A 266 -1.31 4.22 20.97
CA TYR A 266 -0.48 3.03 20.98
C TYR A 266 -1.26 1.81 20.54
N SER A 267 -0.69 0.97 19.67
CA SER A 267 -1.25 -0.33 19.32
C SER A 267 -0.22 -1.43 19.40
N LEU A 268 -0.73 -2.64 19.68
CA LEU A 268 0.00 -3.89 19.63
C LEU A 268 -0.90 -4.93 18.98
N LYS A 269 -0.40 -5.60 17.93
CA LYS A 269 -1.12 -6.63 17.20
C LYS A 269 -0.28 -7.89 17.04
N ARG A 270 -0.94 -9.06 17.03
CA ARG A 270 -0.34 -10.36 16.73
C ARG A 270 -1.21 -11.15 15.79
N SER A 271 -0.61 -11.79 14.78
CA SER A 271 -1.30 -12.83 13.99
C SER A 271 -1.43 -14.13 14.79
N PHE A 272 -2.47 -14.91 14.50
CA PHE A 272 -2.57 -16.31 14.93
C PHE A 272 -3.14 -17.18 13.79
N LEU A 273 -2.70 -16.89 12.58
CA LEU A 273 -3.06 -17.67 11.39
C LEU A 273 -2.69 -19.16 11.53
N ASP A 274 -1.67 -19.47 12.33
CA ASP A 274 -1.27 -20.82 12.72
C ASP A 274 -2.44 -21.68 13.25
N PHE A 275 -3.36 -21.11 14.03
CA PHE A 275 -4.54 -21.81 14.54
C PHE A 275 -5.63 -22.08 13.48
N VAL A 276 -5.71 -21.22 12.48
CA VAL A 276 -6.79 -21.26 11.46
C VAL A 276 -6.34 -22.06 10.24
N ILE A 277 -5.12 -21.88 9.81
CA ILE A 277 -4.58 -22.39 8.54
C ILE A 277 -4.05 -23.81 8.67
N SER A 278 -3.61 -24.24 9.83
CA SER A 278 -3.18 -25.62 10.07
C SER A 278 -4.23 -26.67 9.65
N SER A 279 -5.49 -26.28 9.59
CA SER A 279 -6.59 -27.12 9.11
C SER A 279 -6.84 -27.04 7.58
N THR A 280 -6.19 -26.13 6.86
CA THR A 280 -6.44 -25.88 5.42
C THR A 280 -5.40 -26.48 4.49
N GLY A 281 -4.31 -27.06 5.02
CA GLY A 281 -3.22 -27.65 4.23
C GLY A 281 -2.30 -26.62 3.55
N MET A 282 -2.35 -25.35 3.96
CA MET A 282 -1.36 -24.36 3.53
C MET A 282 -0.01 -24.62 4.20
N GLN A 283 1.06 -24.62 3.40
CA GLN A 283 2.42 -24.98 3.86
C GLN A 283 3.17 -23.81 4.53
N ALA A 284 2.72 -22.56 4.29
CA ALA A 284 3.37 -21.36 4.80
C ALA A 284 2.42 -20.61 5.74
N ILE A 285 2.73 -20.56 7.02
CA ILE A 285 1.92 -19.88 8.04
C ILE A 285 2.69 -18.67 8.53
N PRO A 286 2.28 -17.43 8.15
CA PRO A 286 2.95 -16.23 8.60
C PRO A 286 2.61 -15.92 10.06
N GLU A 287 3.62 -15.81 10.91
CA GLU A 287 3.53 -15.31 12.28
C GLU A 287 4.15 -13.93 12.36
N TYR A 288 3.43 -12.96 12.90
CA TYR A 288 3.97 -11.63 13.11
C TYR A 288 3.45 -10.95 14.37
N TRP A 289 4.26 -10.03 14.87
CA TRP A 289 3.89 -9.02 15.85
C TRP A 289 4.12 -7.64 15.23
N SER A 290 3.21 -6.71 15.45
CA SER A 290 3.40 -5.30 15.11
C SER A 290 3.06 -4.41 16.27
N SER A 291 3.77 -3.30 16.37
CA SER A 291 3.50 -2.24 17.34
C SER A 291 3.67 -0.89 16.68
N GLN A 292 2.74 0.01 16.96
CA GLN A 292 2.79 1.39 16.49
C GLN A 292 2.46 2.33 17.64
N SER A 293 3.15 3.48 17.71
CA SER A 293 2.82 4.52 18.69
C SER A 293 3.03 5.92 18.12
N LYS A 294 2.21 6.86 18.60
CA LYS A 294 2.38 8.30 18.39
C LYS A 294 2.19 9.03 19.72
N ILE A 295 3.15 9.88 20.05
CA ILE A 295 3.04 10.84 21.16
C ILE A 295 3.04 12.23 20.53
N ALA A 296 2.01 13.03 20.83
CA ALA A 296 1.93 14.43 20.45
C ALA A 296 2.13 15.31 21.68
N TYR A 297 3.10 16.23 21.64
CA TYR A 297 3.38 17.18 22.71
C TYR A 297 3.26 18.62 22.20
N HIS A 298 2.31 19.37 22.76
CA HIS A 298 2.02 20.76 22.44
C HIS A 298 2.88 21.70 23.34
N LEU A 299 4.06 22.07 22.85
CA LEU A 299 4.94 23.03 23.57
C LEU A 299 4.24 24.36 23.79
N SER A 300 3.59 24.85 22.75
CA SER A 300 2.76 26.05 22.71
C SER A 300 1.64 25.89 21.67
N PRO A 301 0.69 26.83 21.56
CA PRO A 301 -0.33 26.79 20.50
C PRO A 301 0.23 26.73 19.05
N THR A 302 1.48 27.19 18.86
CA THR A 302 2.13 27.25 17.56
C THR A 302 3.25 26.22 17.39
N GLN A 303 3.61 25.48 18.45
CA GLN A 303 4.73 24.55 18.42
C GLN A 303 4.32 23.17 18.93
N LYS A 304 4.62 22.17 18.12
CA LYS A 304 4.32 20.77 18.43
C LYS A 304 5.54 19.89 18.20
N ILE A 305 5.66 18.85 19.01
CA ILE A 305 6.61 17.74 18.82
C ILE A 305 5.79 16.47 18.66
N TYR A 306 6.14 15.65 17.69
CA TYR A 306 5.61 14.31 17.50
C TYR A 306 6.74 13.28 17.66
N ILE A 307 6.49 12.23 18.42
CA ILE A 307 7.33 11.05 18.47
C ILE A 307 6.51 9.91 17.89
N ASN A 308 6.98 9.34 16.80
CA ASN A 308 6.34 8.22 16.10
C ASN A 308 7.23 6.99 16.15
N PHE A 309 6.64 5.85 16.41
CA PHE A 309 7.29 4.54 16.34
C PHE A 309 6.38 3.58 15.56
N ILE A 310 6.99 2.80 14.67
CA ILE A 310 6.38 1.63 14.03
C ILE A 310 7.42 0.52 13.98
N GLY A 311 7.00 -0.70 14.26
CA GLY A 311 7.90 -1.85 14.17
C GLY A 311 7.15 -3.17 14.10
N GLY A 312 7.82 -4.18 13.53
CA GLY A 312 7.31 -5.53 13.36
C GLY A 312 8.40 -6.58 13.60
N ILE A 313 7.96 -7.75 13.98
CA ILE A 313 8.78 -8.98 14.07
C ILE A 313 8.02 -10.04 13.29
N ASP A 314 8.69 -10.72 12.37
CA ASP A 314 8.12 -11.69 11.47
C ASP A 314 8.86 -13.02 11.55
N GLU A 315 8.12 -14.12 11.47
CA GLU A 315 8.66 -15.47 11.40
C GLU A 315 7.78 -16.31 10.47
N ILE A 316 8.41 -17.07 9.59
CA ILE A 316 7.72 -18.03 8.74
C ILE A 316 8.63 -19.24 8.52
N ASN A 317 8.08 -20.43 8.80
CA ASN A 317 8.72 -21.69 8.51
C ASN A 317 7.90 -22.40 7.43
N ILE A 318 8.51 -22.68 6.30
CA ILE A 318 7.90 -23.45 5.23
C ILE A 318 8.61 -24.82 5.25
N GLU A 319 7.84 -25.86 5.54
CA GLU A 319 8.32 -27.24 5.45
C GLU A 319 7.67 -27.86 4.21
N GLY A 320 8.49 -28.19 3.21
CA GLY A 320 8.05 -28.95 2.06
C GLY A 320 7.60 -30.34 2.51
N GLU A 321 6.60 -30.93 1.84
CA GLU A 321 6.21 -32.30 2.09
C GLU A 321 7.42 -33.23 1.86
N ASP A 322 7.54 -34.29 2.68
CA ASP A 322 8.49 -35.43 2.54
C ASP A 322 8.27 -36.21 1.24
N ASN A 323 7.86 -35.57 0.16
CA ASN A 323 7.57 -36.18 -1.12
C ASN A 323 8.79 -36.00 -2.04
N PRO A 324 9.58 -37.05 -2.30
CA PRO A 324 10.73 -36.99 -3.21
C PRO A 324 10.35 -36.61 -4.66
N GLN A 325 9.06 -36.68 -5.03
CA GLN A 325 8.55 -36.27 -6.33
C GLN A 325 8.30 -34.73 -6.43
N LEU A 326 8.26 -34.06 -5.30
CA LEU A 326 8.28 -32.59 -5.20
C LEU A 326 9.71 -32.09 -4.98
N ARG A 327 10.64 -32.50 -5.83
CA ARG A 327 11.95 -31.84 -5.92
C ARG A 327 11.74 -30.41 -6.31
N GLY A 328 12.14 -29.46 -5.45
CA GLY A 328 11.85 -28.05 -5.58
C GLY A 328 10.79 -27.53 -4.59
N ALA A 329 10.24 -28.37 -3.71
CA ALA A 329 9.58 -27.89 -2.51
C ALA A 329 10.66 -27.31 -1.58
N GLU A 330 10.85 -26.02 -1.68
CA GLU A 330 11.83 -25.28 -0.91
C GLU A 330 11.39 -25.25 0.55
N ASN A 331 12.25 -25.78 1.44
CA ASN A 331 12.11 -25.56 2.87
C ASN A 331 12.74 -24.22 3.20
N VAL A 332 12.02 -23.36 3.88
CA VAL A 332 12.47 -21.99 4.17
C VAL A 332 12.32 -21.71 5.67
N ASP A 333 13.42 -21.35 6.32
CA ASP A 333 13.42 -20.71 7.63
C ASP A 333 13.62 -19.20 7.40
N TYR A 334 12.59 -18.38 7.61
CA TYR A 334 12.64 -16.93 7.46
C TYR A 334 12.32 -16.24 8.78
N SER A 335 13.11 -15.23 9.13
CA SER A 335 12.79 -14.30 10.21
C SER A 335 13.22 -12.88 9.86
N SER A 336 12.42 -11.90 10.26
CA SER A 336 12.79 -10.49 10.15
C SER A 336 12.31 -9.68 11.35
N TRP A 337 12.97 -8.56 11.58
CA TRP A 337 12.47 -7.52 12.42
C TRP A 337 12.78 -6.15 11.81
N GLN A 338 11.89 -5.22 11.99
CA GLN A 338 12.05 -3.88 11.47
C GLN A 338 11.45 -2.84 12.39
N THR A 339 12.07 -1.68 12.47
CA THR A 339 11.61 -0.57 13.28
C THR A 339 11.91 0.76 12.61
N THR A 340 11.00 1.73 12.76
CA THR A 340 11.26 3.13 12.45
C THR A 340 10.82 3.97 13.64
N LEU A 341 11.77 4.74 14.19
CA LEU A 341 11.53 5.75 15.23
C LEU A 341 11.76 7.14 14.66
N GLY A 342 10.84 8.05 14.88
CA GLY A 342 10.92 9.40 14.37
C GLY A 342 10.58 10.47 15.41
N LEU A 343 11.29 11.58 15.30
CA LEU A 343 11.04 12.81 16.05
C LEU A 343 10.76 13.95 15.08
N THR A 344 9.55 14.51 15.11
CA THR A 344 9.16 15.60 14.23
C THR A 344 8.83 16.84 15.05
N TYR A 345 9.48 17.96 14.75
CA TYR A 345 9.17 19.28 15.29
C TYR A 345 8.45 20.12 14.26
N LYS A 346 7.35 20.76 14.66
CA LYS A 346 6.57 21.67 13.82
C LYS A 346 6.38 23.02 14.53
N ASN A 347 6.64 24.11 13.81
CA ASN A 347 6.50 25.48 14.31
C ASN A 347 5.76 26.37 13.32
N LEU A 348 4.63 26.93 13.74
CA LEU A 348 3.89 27.97 13.04
C LEU A 348 4.52 29.33 13.38
N PHE A 349 5.63 29.68 12.73
CA PHE A 349 6.44 30.85 13.10
C PHE A 349 5.82 32.21 12.69
N SER A 350 4.84 32.20 11.80
CA SER A 350 4.06 33.38 11.43
C SER A 350 2.66 32.99 10.97
N LYS A 351 1.73 33.99 10.89
CA LYS A 351 0.38 33.76 10.33
C LYS A 351 0.38 33.29 8.86
N LYS A 352 1.52 33.35 8.18
CA LYS A 352 1.67 33.03 6.75
C LYS A 352 2.55 31.83 6.50
N GLY A 353 3.10 31.18 7.52
CA GLY A 353 4.02 30.11 7.26
C GLY A 353 4.34 29.22 8.46
N TYR A 354 4.87 28.04 8.15
CA TYR A 354 5.35 27.10 9.14
C TYR A 354 6.68 26.50 8.72
N PHE A 355 7.40 25.98 9.69
CA PHE A 355 8.58 25.16 9.55
C PHE A 355 8.30 23.80 10.18
N GLN A 356 8.78 22.74 9.53
CA GLN A 356 8.69 21.38 10.03
C GLN A 356 10.02 20.67 9.77
N SER A 357 10.48 19.88 10.77
CA SER A 357 11.72 19.12 10.67
C SER A 357 11.55 17.77 11.34
N SER A 358 12.07 16.70 10.75
CA SER A 358 12.04 15.36 11.31
C SER A 358 13.42 14.71 11.30
N PHE A 359 13.68 13.90 12.32
CA PHE A 359 14.80 12.96 12.40
C PHE A 359 14.19 11.56 12.49
N GLY A 360 14.68 10.65 11.66
CA GLY A 360 14.23 9.26 11.62
C GLY A 360 15.40 8.30 11.78
N LYS A 361 15.16 7.18 12.44
CA LYS A 361 16.05 6.03 12.51
C LYS A 361 15.26 4.79 12.14
N SER A 362 15.66 4.13 11.04
CA SER A 362 15.08 2.88 10.60
C SER A 362 16.12 1.78 10.68
N LEU A 363 15.71 0.60 11.16
CA LEU A 363 16.51 -0.61 11.23
C LEU A 363 15.68 -1.75 10.64
N VAL A 364 16.28 -2.49 9.71
CA VAL A 364 15.63 -3.66 9.09
C VAL A 364 16.64 -4.80 9.08
N ALA A 365 16.36 -5.87 9.81
CA ALA A 365 17.15 -7.09 9.80
C ALA A 365 16.35 -8.23 9.17
N LEU A 366 16.97 -8.95 8.26
CA LEU A 366 16.33 -10.01 7.49
C LEU A 366 17.24 -11.22 7.44
N LYS A 367 16.72 -12.38 7.86
CA LYS A 367 17.40 -13.68 7.79
C LYS A 367 16.55 -14.67 7.04
N ALA A 368 17.15 -15.36 6.09
CA ALA A 368 16.50 -16.44 5.36
C ALA A 368 17.48 -17.57 5.11
N LYS A 369 17.04 -18.80 5.33
CA LYS A 369 17.78 -20.00 4.98
C LYS A 369 16.89 -20.91 4.17
N VAL A 370 17.38 -21.37 3.03
CA VAL A 370 16.67 -22.32 2.18
C VAL A 370 17.47 -23.61 2.12
N TYR A 371 16.77 -24.73 2.27
CA TYR A 371 17.41 -26.03 2.33
C TYR A 371 16.53 -27.11 1.70
N GLU A 372 17.17 -28.17 1.22
CA GLU A 372 16.56 -29.42 0.83
C GLU A 372 16.89 -30.49 1.89
N LEU A 373 16.02 -31.50 2.01
CA LEU A 373 16.30 -32.68 2.83
C LEU A 373 17.02 -33.74 1.98
N ASP A 374 18.15 -34.24 2.48
CA ASP A 374 18.83 -35.39 1.88
C ASP A 374 18.06 -36.69 2.16
N GLN A 375 18.53 -37.82 1.60
CA GLN A 375 17.92 -39.14 1.80
C GLN A 375 17.87 -39.62 3.27
N ASN A 376 18.64 -38.98 4.16
CA ASN A 376 18.67 -39.23 5.60
C ASN A 376 17.93 -38.16 6.41
N LEU A 377 17.17 -37.30 5.75
CA LEU A 377 16.45 -36.15 6.32
C LEU A 377 17.37 -35.09 6.95
N ASN A 378 18.65 -35.03 6.54
CA ASN A 378 19.53 -33.95 6.98
C ASN A 378 19.28 -32.72 6.09
N ARG A 379 19.36 -31.54 6.70
CA ARG A 379 19.19 -30.26 6.01
C ARG A 379 20.44 -29.94 5.19
N ASN A 380 20.29 -29.85 3.85
CA ASN A 380 21.31 -29.40 2.93
C ASN A 380 20.99 -27.96 2.51
N TYR A 381 21.64 -27.00 3.17
CA TYR A 381 21.43 -25.58 2.89
C TYR A 381 22.11 -25.20 1.57
N TYR A 382 21.39 -24.50 0.72
CA TYR A 382 21.90 -23.95 -0.55
C TYR A 382 21.73 -22.42 -0.68
N PHE A 383 20.95 -21.81 0.22
CA PHE A 383 20.84 -20.36 0.32
C PHE A 383 20.87 -19.91 1.77
N ASN A 384 21.61 -18.86 2.05
CA ASN A 384 21.59 -18.16 3.32
C ASN A 384 21.68 -16.67 3.08
N ARG A 385 20.90 -15.94 3.83
CA ARG A 385 20.84 -14.50 3.83
C ARG A 385 20.81 -13.99 5.25
N ASP A 386 21.70 -13.03 5.57
CA ASP A 386 21.73 -12.30 6.85
C ASP A 386 22.04 -10.84 6.54
N ASP A 387 21.00 -10.02 6.45
CA ASP A 387 21.09 -8.62 6.04
C ASP A 387 20.68 -7.71 7.18
N LEU A 388 21.39 -6.61 7.34
CA LEU A 388 21.03 -5.48 8.20
C LEU A 388 21.11 -4.18 7.42
N GLU A 389 19.97 -3.48 7.32
CA GLU A 389 19.88 -2.12 6.79
C GLU A 389 19.67 -1.14 7.93
N ASP A 390 20.54 -0.15 8.04
CA ASP A 390 20.52 0.91 9.04
C ASP A 390 20.44 2.27 8.32
N ASP A 391 19.31 2.97 8.47
CA ASP A 391 19.03 4.27 7.86
C ASP A 391 18.85 5.32 8.96
N PHE A 392 19.64 6.38 8.91
CA PHE A 392 19.41 7.59 9.68
C PHE A 392 19.01 8.72 8.73
N SER A 393 17.81 9.25 8.89
CA SER A 393 17.22 10.22 7.99
C SER A 393 16.93 11.56 8.68
N PHE A 394 17.11 12.63 7.92
CA PHE A 394 16.72 13.99 8.27
C PHE A 394 15.90 14.58 7.12
N ARG A 395 14.81 15.23 7.47
CA ARG A 395 13.97 15.97 6.51
C ARG A 395 13.53 17.28 7.14
N SER A 396 13.57 18.38 6.37
CA SER A 396 13.06 19.68 6.79
C SER A 396 12.30 20.36 5.66
N GLU A 397 11.30 21.15 6.03
CA GLU A 397 10.49 21.93 5.10
C GLU A 397 10.10 23.25 5.73
N ILE A 398 10.20 24.31 4.96
CA ILE A 398 9.62 25.62 5.26
C ILE A 398 8.55 25.93 4.21
N VAL A 399 7.40 26.39 4.67
CA VAL A 399 6.30 26.82 3.81
C VAL A 399 5.97 28.26 4.18
N TYR A 400 5.85 29.12 3.15
CA TYR A 400 5.51 30.52 3.35
C TYR A 400 4.61 31.05 2.23
N LYS A 401 3.49 31.65 2.65
CA LYS A 401 2.51 32.31 1.78
C LYS A 401 2.85 33.79 1.66
N PHE A 402 3.47 34.18 0.59
CA PHE A 402 3.84 35.57 0.33
C PHE A 402 2.60 36.46 0.14
N SER A 403 1.67 35.96 -0.68
CA SER A 403 0.41 36.63 -1.01
C SER A 403 -0.69 35.61 -1.31
N ASN A 404 -1.89 36.06 -1.69
CA ASN A 404 -2.95 35.20 -2.17
C ASN A 404 -2.64 34.58 -3.56
N TYR A 405 -1.65 35.11 -4.25
CA TYR A 405 -1.24 34.68 -5.59
C TYR A 405 0.04 33.85 -5.61
N LEU A 406 0.78 33.79 -4.50
CA LEU A 406 2.08 33.13 -4.44
C LEU A 406 2.29 32.50 -3.07
N ASP A 407 2.50 31.22 -3.04
CA ASP A 407 3.11 30.48 -1.94
C ASP A 407 4.34 29.70 -2.38
N MET A 408 5.22 29.41 -1.44
CA MET A 408 6.47 28.70 -1.65
C MET A 408 6.62 27.60 -0.58
N SER A 409 7.10 26.46 -0.98
CA SER A 409 7.71 25.48 -0.09
C SER A 409 9.14 25.19 -0.53
N SER A 410 10.05 25.02 0.42
CA SER A 410 11.45 24.64 0.20
C SER A 410 11.91 23.74 1.35
N GLY A 411 12.84 22.84 1.06
CA GLY A 411 13.31 21.92 2.11
C GLY A 411 14.58 21.20 1.73
N LEU A 412 15.08 20.47 2.74
CA LEU A 412 16.29 19.65 2.66
C LEU A 412 15.99 18.25 3.14
N THR A 413 16.65 17.28 2.54
CA THR A 413 16.65 15.87 2.96
C THR A 413 18.09 15.38 3.06
N ALA A 414 18.38 14.55 4.05
CA ALA A 414 19.66 13.87 4.17
C ALA A 414 19.43 12.48 4.73
N LYS A 415 20.16 11.49 4.23
CA LYS A 415 20.15 10.10 4.72
C LYS A 415 21.59 9.61 4.84
N HIS A 416 21.85 8.86 5.90
CA HIS A 416 23.05 8.07 6.07
C HIS A 416 22.62 6.61 6.10
N MET A 417 23.10 5.84 5.12
CA MET A 417 22.77 4.43 4.93
C MET A 417 23.99 3.58 5.30
N ARG A 418 23.77 2.55 6.11
CA ARG A 418 24.73 1.49 6.38
C ARG A 418 24.07 0.15 6.13
N LEU A 419 24.61 -0.61 5.20
CA LEU A 419 24.08 -1.86 4.72
C LEU A 419 25.12 -2.96 4.98
N ASP A 420 24.78 -3.93 5.80
CA ASP A 420 25.63 -5.05 6.14
C ASP A 420 24.98 -6.34 5.62
N TYR A 421 25.62 -6.97 4.63
CA TYR A 421 25.08 -8.12 3.93
C TYR A 421 26.01 -9.30 4.02
N ASP A 422 25.52 -10.44 4.52
CA ASP A 422 26.22 -11.74 4.49
C ASP A 422 25.33 -12.79 3.83
N ASN A 423 25.48 -12.89 2.52
CA ASN A 423 24.64 -13.75 1.69
C ASN A 423 25.48 -14.76 0.93
N TRP A 424 25.01 -16.01 0.86
CA TRP A 424 25.59 -16.98 -0.03
C TRP A 424 24.50 -17.85 -0.69
N PHE A 425 24.79 -18.22 -1.94
CA PHE A 425 23.98 -19.13 -2.75
C PHE A 425 24.89 -20.21 -3.32
N LYS A 426 24.51 -21.47 -3.15
CA LYS A 426 25.19 -22.63 -3.71
C LYS A 426 24.26 -23.23 -4.76
N SER A 427 24.63 -23.18 -6.03
CA SER A 427 23.84 -23.85 -7.06
C SER A 427 24.08 -25.37 -7.03
N ASN A 428 23.02 -26.11 -7.31
CA ASN A 428 23.15 -27.53 -7.53
C ASN A 428 23.78 -27.79 -8.91
N PRO A 429 24.62 -28.84 -9.08
CA PRO A 429 25.12 -29.21 -10.38
C PRO A 429 23.97 -29.70 -11.26
N THR A 430 23.95 -29.26 -12.52
CA THR A 430 23.03 -29.79 -13.53
C THR A 430 23.60 -31.09 -14.08
N TYR A 431 22.82 -32.15 -14.08
CA TYR A 431 23.24 -33.47 -14.50
C TYR A 431 22.58 -33.88 -15.82
N LEU A 432 23.29 -34.64 -16.61
CA LEU A 432 22.75 -35.34 -17.78
C LEU A 432 22.24 -36.71 -17.31
N TYR A 433 20.98 -37.03 -17.64
CA TYR A 433 20.32 -38.24 -17.19
C TYR A 433 20.13 -39.22 -18.34
N GLY A 434 20.39 -40.50 -18.10
CA GLY A 434 19.95 -41.64 -18.93
C GLY A 434 18.71 -42.26 -18.30
N TYR A 435 17.77 -42.69 -19.14
CA TYR A 435 16.49 -43.26 -18.73
C TYR A 435 16.36 -44.68 -19.13
N SER A 436 15.86 -45.57 -18.26
CA SER A 436 15.55 -46.97 -18.55
C SER A 436 14.24 -47.37 -17.87
N LEU A 437 13.59 -48.40 -18.40
CA LEU A 437 12.40 -49.00 -17.78
C LEU A 437 12.74 -50.06 -16.73
N ASN A 438 13.99 -50.49 -16.62
CA ASN A 438 14.48 -51.48 -15.70
C ASN A 438 15.78 -51.00 -15.06
N GLU A 439 15.94 -51.21 -13.76
CA GLU A 439 17.16 -50.86 -13.02
C GLU A 439 18.44 -51.55 -13.56
N SER A 440 18.30 -52.66 -14.26
CA SER A 440 19.42 -53.46 -14.76
C SER A 440 19.86 -53.07 -16.20
N GLU A 441 19.11 -52.18 -16.88
CA GLU A 441 19.48 -51.74 -18.21
C GLU A 441 20.40 -50.53 -18.17
N ILE A 442 21.35 -50.45 -19.09
CA ILE A 442 22.17 -49.24 -19.26
C ILE A 442 21.28 -48.17 -19.87
N PRO A 443 21.13 -47.02 -19.23
CA PRO A 443 20.28 -45.97 -19.74
C PRO A 443 20.82 -45.41 -21.07
N GLU A 444 19.93 -45.18 -22.02
CA GLU A 444 20.21 -44.42 -23.23
C GLU A 444 19.66 -43.02 -23.13
N LEU A 445 20.31 -42.06 -23.73
CA LEU A 445 19.79 -40.71 -23.92
C LEU A 445 18.55 -40.76 -24.83
N ILE A 446 17.46 -40.17 -24.34
CA ILE A 446 16.17 -40.20 -25.04
C ILE A 446 15.83 -38.77 -25.48
N THR A 447 15.42 -38.62 -26.73
CA THR A 447 14.91 -37.32 -27.22
C THR A 447 13.56 -37.02 -26.59
N GLU A 448 13.21 -35.74 -26.49
CA GLU A 448 11.96 -35.26 -25.94
C GLU A 448 10.73 -35.97 -26.53
N GLU A 449 10.61 -36.05 -27.86
CA GLU A 449 9.51 -36.65 -28.55
C GLU A 449 9.38 -38.14 -28.22
N LYS A 450 10.50 -38.88 -28.19
CA LYS A 450 10.55 -40.28 -27.85
C LYS A 450 10.20 -40.54 -26.40
N PHE A 451 10.61 -39.65 -25.48
CA PHE A 451 10.29 -39.76 -24.07
C PHE A 451 8.78 -39.68 -23.84
N TYR A 452 8.11 -38.66 -24.34
CA TYR A 452 6.66 -38.47 -24.17
C TYR A 452 5.86 -39.60 -24.81
N SER A 453 6.21 -40.00 -26.02
CA SER A 453 5.48 -41.05 -26.74
C SER A 453 5.64 -42.44 -26.11
N THR A 454 6.79 -42.74 -25.50
CA THR A 454 7.13 -44.06 -25.01
C THR A 454 6.91 -44.24 -23.52
N TYR A 455 7.18 -43.18 -22.69
CA TYR A 455 7.27 -43.31 -21.22
C TYR A 455 6.22 -42.50 -20.47
N PHE A 456 5.41 -41.76 -21.11
CA PHE A 456 4.33 -41.03 -20.47
C PHE A 456 3.41 -41.99 -19.69
N ASN A 457 3.24 -41.72 -18.38
CA ASN A 457 2.50 -42.57 -17.42
C ASN A 457 3.12 -43.94 -17.08
N LYS A 458 4.39 -44.18 -17.39
CA LYS A 458 5.08 -45.41 -16.99
C LYS A 458 6.13 -45.10 -15.93
N GLN A 459 6.33 -46.04 -14.98
CA GLN A 459 7.43 -45.94 -14.02
C GLN A 459 8.75 -46.23 -14.76
N TYR A 460 9.71 -45.33 -14.64
CA TYR A 460 11.05 -45.47 -15.26
C TYR A 460 12.12 -45.08 -14.22
N PHE A 461 13.31 -45.63 -14.42
CA PHE A 461 14.48 -45.35 -13.62
C PHE A 461 15.39 -44.40 -14.39
N TYR A 462 16.07 -43.54 -13.68
CA TYR A 462 17.07 -42.65 -14.27
C TYR A 462 18.41 -42.78 -13.58
N THR A 463 19.49 -42.59 -14.33
CA THR A 463 20.85 -42.61 -13.83
C THR A 463 21.58 -41.38 -14.33
N ILE A 464 22.39 -40.78 -13.46
CA ILE A 464 23.25 -39.63 -13.83
C ILE A 464 24.37 -40.18 -14.71
N ILE A 465 24.46 -39.67 -15.97
CA ILE A 465 25.49 -40.05 -16.93
C ILE A 465 26.68 -39.09 -16.84
N ASP A 466 26.43 -37.79 -16.72
CA ASP A 466 27.48 -36.77 -16.68
C ASP A 466 26.95 -35.51 -15.96
N SER A 467 27.86 -34.61 -15.56
CA SER A 467 27.52 -33.29 -15.04
C SER A 467 27.72 -32.26 -16.14
N VAL A 468 26.66 -31.48 -16.43
CA VAL A 468 26.64 -30.49 -17.52
C VAL A 468 27.17 -29.13 -17.06
N GLY A 469 27.12 -28.83 -15.77
CA GLY A 469 27.63 -27.60 -15.20
C GLY A 469 27.55 -27.56 -13.68
N THR A 470 28.46 -26.83 -13.09
CA THR A 470 28.44 -26.46 -11.68
C THR A 470 28.66 -24.96 -11.59
N LEU A 471 27.77 -24.24 -10.96
CA LEU A 471 28.06 -22.87 -10.58
C LEU A 471 28.78 -22.90 -9.21
N ASP A 472 29.86 -22.11 -9.10
CA ASP A 472 30.51 -21.90 -7.82
C ASP A 472 29.57 -21.26 -6.79
N THR A 473 29.82 -21.53 -5.52
CA THR A 473 29.10 -20.83 -4.44
C THR A 473 29.32 -19.34 -4.56
N LEU A 474 28.22 -18.62 -4.81
CA LEU A 474 28.21 -17.15 -4.84
C LEU A 474 28.14 -16.64 -3.40
N LYS A 475 29.12 -15.86 -2.98
CA LYS A 475 29.14 -15.18 -1.68
C LYS A 475 29.13 -13.68 -1.88
N THR A 476 28.24 -13.01 -1.16
CA THR A 476 28.24 -11.57 -1.02
C THR A 476 28.39 -11.23 0.45
N ASN A 477 29.57 -10.71 0.81
CA ASN A 477 29.83 -10.15 2.12
C ASN A 477 30.25 -8.70 1.88
N ALA A 478 29.32 -7.77 2.11
CA ALA A 478 29.50 -6.37 1.76
C ALA A 478 29.01 -5.47 2.88
N LEU A 479 29.88 -4.58 3.32
CA LEU A 479 29.52 -3.45 4.16
C LEU A 479 29.55 -2.19 3.29
N LEU A 480 28.39 -1.62 3.04
CA LEU A 480 28.25 -0.40 2.26
C LEU A 480 27.83 0.75 3.18
N GLU A 481 28.57 1.86 3.12
CA GLU A 481 28.20 3.09 3.83
C GLU A 481 28.18 4.25 2.84
N TYR A 482 27.07 4.98 2.79
CA TYR A 482 26.93 6.13 1.90
C TYR A 482 25.90 7.14 2.42
N ASN A 483 25.98 8.33 1.86
CA ASN A 483 25.04 9.41 2.16
C ASN A 483 24.25 9.80 0.92
N LYS A 484 23.01 10.20 1.15
CA LYS A 484 22.16 10.89 0.17
C LYS A 484 21.79 12.25 0.73
N VAL A 485 21.87 13.28 -0.12
CA VAL A 485 21.50 14.65 0.24
C VAL A 485 20.61 15.20 -0.86
N GLY A 486 19.50 15.81 -0.51
CA GLY A 486 18.60 16.42 -1.48
C GLY A 486 18.07 17.75 -0.99
N GLY A 487 17.68 18.59 -1.92
CA GLY A 487 17.03 19.86 -1.66
C GLY A 487 15.97 20.15 -2.71
N PHE A 488 14.91 20.85 -2.33
CA PHE A 488 13.84 21.20 -3.25
C PHE A 488 13.33 22.61 -3.03
N PHE A 489 12.74 23.16 -4.07
CA PHE A 489 11.89 24.35 -4.04
C PHE A 489 10.62 24.11 -4.86
N HIS A 490 9.55 24.74 -4.46
CA HIS A 490 8.25 24.61 -5.12
C HIS A 490 7.44 25.90 -4.95
N PHE A 491 6.93 26.44 -6.04
CA PHE A 491 6.10 27.64 -6.08
C PHE A 491 4.71 27.33 -6.62
N ASN A 492 3.69 27.78 -5.92
CA ASN A 492 2.33 27.78 -6.40
C ASN A 492 1.92 29.22 -6.72
N LEU A 493 1.54 29.43 -7.97
CA LEU A 493 1.16 30.71 -8.54
C LEU A 493 -0.33 30.65 -8.94
N ASN A 494 -1.10 31.61 -8.46
CA ASN A 494 -2.50 31.79 -8.83
C ASN A 494 -2.67 33.16 -9.55
N PRO A 495 -2.10 33.34 -10.76
CA PRO A 495 -2.04 34.67 -11.42
C PRO A 495 -3.43 35.19 -11.78
N LEU A 496 -4.38 34.30 -11.99
CA LEU A 496 -5.79 34.56 -12.28
C LEU A 496 -6.66 33.62 -11.44
N GLN A 497 -7.90 33.99 -11.14
CA GLN A 497 -8.83 33.17 -10.38
C GLN A 497 -9.07 31.76 -10.98
N LYS A 498 -8.95 31.65 -12.31
CA LYS A 498 -9.16 30.39 -13.06
C LYS A 498 -7.89 29.62 -13.34
N VAL A 499 -6.72 30.15 -12.98
CA VAL A 499 -5.41 29.56 -13.34
C VAL A 499 -4.59 29.30 -12.10
N GLU A 500 -4.19 28.05 -11.91
CA GLU A 500 -3.19 27.66 -10.93
C GLU A 500 -1.97 27.08 -11.67
N ILE A 501 -0.79 27.56 -11.35
CA ILE A 501 0.49 27.10 -11.91
C ILE A 501 1.37 26.63 -10.75
N SER A 502 1.98 25.49 -10.93
CA SER A 502 2.92 24.89 -9.97
C SER A 502 4.27 24.71 -10.67
N ILE A 503 5.34 25.23 -10.08
CA ILE A 503 6.71 25.10 -10.61
C ILE A 503 7.60 24.62 -9.48
N GLY A 504 8.29 23.52 -9.68
CA GLY A 504 9.21 22.96 -8.70
C GLY A 504 10.51 22.46 -9.31
N GLY A 505 11.51 22.35 -8.47
CA GLY A 505 12.77 21.73 -8.79
C GLY A 505 13.31 21.02 -7.58
N ARG A 506 13.95 19.89 -7.82
CA ARG A 506 14.63 19.12 -6.80
C ARG A 506 16.03 18.73 -7.28
N PHE A 507 16.98 18.80 -6.38
CA PHE A 507 18.34 18.35 -6.56
C PHE A 507 18.62 17.23 -5.57
N ASP A 508 19.20 16.13 -6.05
CA ASP A 508 19.61 14.98 -5.24
C ASP A 508 21.08 14.62 -5.57
N TYR A 509 21.82 14.18 -4.54
CA TYR A 509 23.20 13.73 -4.66
C TYR A 509 23.41 12.48 -3.81
N MET A 510 24.12 11.48 -4.35
CA MET A 510 24.47 10.23 -3.67
C MET A 510 25.98 10.01 -3.69
N THR A 511 26.58 9.80 -2.51
CA THR A 511 28.05 9.66 -2.39
C THR A 511 28.60 8.34 -2.91
N PHE A 512 27.77 7.28 -3.00
CA PHE A 512 28.23 5.95 -3.47
C PHE A 512 28.54 5.93 -4.97
N THR A 513 27.66 6.51 -5.75
CA THR A 513 27.79 6.59 -7.22
C THR A 513 28.43 7.91 -7.69
N ASP A 514 28.65 8.87 -6.76
CA ASP A 514 29.10 10.24 -7.05
C ASP A 514 28.18 10.98 -8.07
N GLU A 515 26.88 10.65 -8.05
CA GLU A 515 25.87 11.14 -8.98
C GLU A 515 25.07 12.29 -8.41
N SER A 516 24.75 13.26 -9.26
CA SER A 516 23.88 14.39 -8.91
C SER A 516 22.82 14.63 -9.98
N ASP A 517 21.57 14.78 -9.55
CA ASP A 517 20.41 14.90 -10.42
C ASP A 517 19.60 16.15 -10.18
N PHE A 518 19.00 16.66 -11.25
CA PHE A 518 18.03 17.74 -11.16
C PHE A 518 16.68 17.32 -11.75
N SER A 519 15.64 17.41 -10.93
CA SER A 519 14.26 17.00 -11.21
C SER A 519 13.34 18.20 -11.38
N PRO A 520 13.16 18.77 -12.59
CA PRO A 520 12.18 19.83 -12.84
C PRO A 520 10.75 19.29 -12.79
N ARG A 521 9.84 20.06 -12.24
CA ARG A 521 8.39 19.74 -12.12
C ARG A 521 7.54 20.93 -12.52
N PHE A 522 6.50 20.66 -13.30
CA PHE A 522 5.55 21.67 -13.76
C PHE A 522 4.12 21.13 -13.60
N GLY A 523 3.20 22.02 -13.19
CA GLY A 523 1.79 21.73 -13.11
C GLY A 523 0.97 22.93 -13.55
N PHE A 524 -0.14 22.68 -14.22
CA PHE A 524 -1.09 23.68 -14.69
C PHE A 524 -2.52 23.18 -14.47
N LYS A 525 -3.35 24.01 -13.82
CA LYS A 525 -4.77 23.75 -13.62
C LYS A 525 -5.57 24.95 -14.12
N TYR A 526 -6.58 24.65 -14.94
CA TYR A 526 -7.50 25.65 -15.47
C TYR A 526 -8.94 25.34 -15.08
N HIS A 527 -9.58 26.26 -14.36
CA HIS A 527 -10.99 26.16 -13.97
C HIS A 527 -11.87 26.66 -15.13
N LEU A 528 -12.28 25.75 -16.02
CA LEU A 528 -13.17 26.03 -17.14
C LEU A 528 -14.52 26.60 -16.65
N SER A 529 -15.05 25.99 -15.57
CA SER A 529 -16.24 26.41 -14.86
C SER A 529 -16.13 25.94 -13.38
N PRO A 530 -17.08 26.25 -12.49
CA PRO A 530 -17.09 25.74 -11.12
C PRO A 530 -17.07 24.21 -11.03
N ILE A 531 -17.62 23.52 -12.02
CA ILE A 531 -17.76 22.04 -12.08
C ILE A 531 -16.77 21.36 -13.04
N TRP A 532 -16.08 22.10 -13.92
CA TRP A 532 -15.12 21.57 -14.88
C TRP A 532 -13.73 22.14 -14.65
N LYS A 533 -12.72 21.26 -14.54
CA LYS A 533 -11.32 21.64 -14.45
C LYS A 533 -10.50 20.85 -15.46
N PHE A 534 -9.53 21.49 -16.07
CA PHE A 534 -8.46 20.88 -16.86
C PHE A 534 -7.19 20.89 -16.06
N ASN A 535 -6.46 19.77 -16.03
CA ASN A 535 -5.22 19.59 -15.31
C ASN A 535 -4.13 19.06 -16.25
N LEU A 536 -2.89 19.57 -16.10
CA LEU A 536 -1.71 19.11 -16.83
C LEU A 536 -0.51 19.13 -15.89
N SER A 537 0.30 18.07 -15.89
CA SER A 537 1.57 18.03 -15.18
C SER A 537 2.64 17.38 -16.03
N ALA A 538 3.88 17.85 -15.89
CA ALA A 538 5.05 17.29 -16.53
C ALA A 538 6.24 17.34 -15.57
N GLY A 539 7.15 16.36 -15.62
CA GLY A 539 8.34 16.37 -14.78
C GLY A 539 9.27 15.21 -15.03
N ARG A 540 10.52 15.37 -14.62
CA ARG A 540 11.53 14.31 -14.57
C ARG A 540 11.71 13.83 -13.15
N TYR A 541 11.82 12.52 -12.97
CA TYR A 541 11.90 11.84 -11.69
C TYR A 541 13.07 10.87 -11.71
N PHE A 542 13.96 10.96 -10.73
CA PHE A 542 15.12 10.09 -10.59
C PHE A 542 14.96 9.11 -9.43
N GLN A 543 15.59 7.95 -9.58
CA GLN A 543 15.72 6.95 -8.53
C GLN A 543 17.09 6.31 -8.56
N ALA A 544 17.72 6.17 -7.40
CA ALA A 544 18.96 5.42 -7.26
C ALA A 544 18.71 3.90 -7.48
N PRO A 545 19.73 3.15 -7.91
CA PRO A 545 19.68 1.70 -7.93
C PRO A 545 19.28 1.14 -6.55
N PHE A 546 18.57 0.02 -6.54
CA PHE A 546 18.18 -0.63 -5.28
C PHE A 546 19.41 -1.11 -4.49
N ASN A 547 19.31 -1.15 -3.17
CA ASN A 547 20.36 -1.65 -2.31
C ASN A 547 20.86 -3.04 -2.75
N SER A 548 19.96 -3.93 -3.16
CA SER A 548 20.29 -5.25 -3.71
C SER A 548 21.05 -5.23 -5.04
N GLN A 549 21.03 -4.12 -5.77
CA GLN A 549 21.81 -3.92 -6.99
C GLN A 549 23.21 -3.38 -6.68
N LEU A 550 23.35 -2.61 -5.60
CA LEU A 550 24.59 -2.00 -5.15
C LEU A 550 25.49 -2.96 -4.39
N ASN A 551 24.95 -4.05 -3.82
CA ASN A 551 25.71 -4.99 -3.00
C ASN A 551 26.40 -6.13 -3.77
N SER A 552 26.45 -6.06 -5.10
CA SER A 552 27.10 -7.10 -5.91
C SER A 552 28.62 -7.11 -5.69
N THR A 553 29.18 -8.30 -5.40
CA THR A 553 30.64 -8.50 -5.35
C THR A 553 31.26 -8.73 -6.72
N ARG A 554 30.43 -8.80 -7.76
CA ARG A 554 30.85 -8.96 -9.16
C ARG A 554 30.35 -7.76 -9.96
N GLY A 555 31.16 -7.32 -10.93
CA GLY A 555 30.92 -6.10 -11.68
C GLY A 555 31.40 -4.84 -10.95
N THR A 556 30.92 -3.70 -11.38
CA THR A 556 31.27 -2.37 -10.85
C THR A 556 30.02 -1.62 -10.34
N PRO A 557 29.46 -2.00 -9.17
CA PRO A 557 28.24 -1.35 -8.66
C PRO A 557 28.36 0.15 -8.46
N SER A 558 29.60 0.66 -8.22
CA SER A 558 29.87 2.09 -8.08
C SER A 558 29.82 2.86 -9.40
N GLU A 559 29.82 2.17 -10.55
CA GLU A 559 29.62 2.78 -11.88
C GLU A 559 28.14 2.86 -12.28
N LEU A 560 27.22 2.28 -11.49
CA LEU A 560 25.81 2.42 -11.73
C LEU A 560 25.38 3.86 -11.45
N THR A 561 24.52 4.39 -12.32
CA THR A 561 23.95 5.73 -12.23
C THR A 561 22.48 5.68 -11.80
N ASN A 562 21.95 6.82 -11.40
CA ASN A 562 20.53 6.95 -11.14
C ASN A 562 19.76 6.85 -12.47
N TYR A 563 18.70 6.06 -12.48
CA TYR A 563 17.78 5.97 -13.62
C TYR A 563 16.58 6.91 -13.43
N PHE A 564 15.93 7.27 -14.53
CA PHE A 564 14.89 8.28 -14.49
C PHE A 564 13.67 7.94 -15.36
N THR A 565 12.60 8.69 -15.10
CA THR A 565 11.41 8.70 -15.97
C THR A 565 10.97 10.14 -16.24
N ASP A 566 10.70 10.43 -17.51
CA ASP A 566 9.97 11.63 -17.93
C ASP A 566 8.48 11.32 -17.96
N GLN A 567 7.69 12.13 -17.26
CA GLN A 567 6.26 11.91 -17.12
C GLN A 567 5.46 13.12 -17.58
N ILE A 568 4.38 12.85 -18.33
CA ILE A 568 3.37 13.84 -18.67
C ILE A 568 2.01 13.23 -18.33
N VAL A 569 1.18 13.98 -17.60
CA VAL A 569 -0.19 13.59 -17.24
C VAL A 569 -1.12 14.74 -17.52
N GLY A 570 -2.16 14.50 -18.30
CA GLY A 570 -3.19 15.51 -18.60
C GLY A 570 -4.59 14.93 -18.46
N GLY A 571 -5.55 15.75 -18.03
CA GLY A 571 -6.90 15.26 -17.83
C GLY A 571 -7.93 16.29 -17.41
N PHE A 572 -9.15 15.81 -17.21
CA PHE A 572 -10.30 16.60 -16.80
C PHE A 572 -10.89 16.09 -15.49
N GLU A 573 -11.29 17.00 -14.63
CA GLU A 573 -12.15 16.76 -13.48
C GLU A 573 -13.54 17.34 -13.75
N TYR A 574 -14.58 16.55 -13.51
CA TYR A 574 -15.98 16.98 -13.62
C TYR A 574 -16.73 16.64 -12.32
N PHE A 575 -17.30 17.63 -11.67
CA PHE A 575 -18.14 17.48 -10.49
C PHE A 575 -19.61 17.36 -10.90
N LEU A 576 -20.15 16.12 -10.89
CA LEU A 576 -21.54 15.85 -11.17
C LEU A 576 -22.44 16.41 -10.05
N SER A 577 -21.94 16.38 -8.82
CA SER A 577 -22.56 16.93 -7.61
C SER A 577 -21.50 17.29 -6.58
N SER A 578 -21.88 17.81 -5.43
CA SER A 578 -20.94 18.12 -4.34
C SER A 578 -20.23 16.87 -3.79
N ASP A 579 -20.82 15.70 -3.93
CA ASP A 579 -20.34 14.41 -3.41
C ASP A 579 -19.90 13.42 -4.51
N THR A 580 -20.04 13.78 -5.79
CA THR A 580 -19.73 12.89 -6.93
C THR A 580 -18.81 13.57 -7.93
N ARG A 581 -17.67 12.93 -8.20
CA ARG A 581 -16.63 13.43 -9.10
C ARG A 581 -16.26 12.39 -10.14
N LEU A 582 -16.12 12.80 -11.40
CA LEU A 582 -15.55 12.03 -12.50
C LEU A 582 -14.18 12.63 -12.86
N THR A 583 -13.18 11.78 -13.03
CA THR A 583 -11.85 12.15 -13.51
C THR A 583 -11.53 11.32 -14.75
N LEU A 584 -11.00 11.97 -15.79
CA LEU A 584 -10.47 11.36 -16.99
C LEU A 584 -9.02 11.82 -17.14
N GLU A 585 -8.05 10.90 -17.14
CA GLU A 585 -6.62 11.21 -17.26
C GLU A 585 -5.97 10.35 -18.35
N TYR A 586 -5.03 10.95 -19.09
CA TYR A 586 -4.10 10.26 -19.97
C TYR A 586 -2.68 10.55 -19.50
N TYR A 587 -1.85 9.49 -19.42
CA TYR A 587 -0.48 9.62 -18.99
C TYR A 587 0.50 8.96 -19.97
N VAL A 588 1.72 9.49 -19.98
CA VAL A 588 2.90 8.94 -20.65
C VAL A 588 4.07 8.98 -19.68
N LYS A 589 4.80 7.86 -19.57
CA LYS A 589 6.05 7.71 -18.82
C LYS A 589 7.09 7.08 -19.75
N GLU A 590 8.21 7.75 -19.93
CA GLU A 590 9.36 7.22 -20.67
C GLU A 590 10.49 6.99 -19.68
N TYR A 591 11.03 5.78 -19.64
CA TYR A 591 12.09 5.35 -18.75
C TYR A 591 13.41 5.27 -19.49
N ALA A 592 14.49 5.76 -18.86
CA ALA A 592 15.84 5.66 -19.38
C ALA A 592 16.85 5.31 -18.28
N ASP A 593 18.00 4.82 -18.70
CA ASP A 593 19.14 4.44 -17.87
C ASP A 593 18.77 3.38 -16.80
N MET A 594 17.76 2.54 -17.06
CA MET A 594 17.36 1.48 -16.13
C MET A 594 18.49 0.46 -15.97
N VAL A 595 18.66 -0.04 -14.74
CA VAL A 595 19.67 -1.07 -14.45
C VAL A 595 19.25 -2.38 -15.10
N THR A 596 20.10 -2.91 -15.98
CA THR A 596 19.94 -4.18 -16.69
C THR A 596 21.22 -4.99 -16.64
N PHE A 597 21.22 -6.21 -17.21
CA PHE A 597 22.41 -7.02 -17.35
C PHE A 597 23.18 -6.65 -18.63
N GLU A 598 24.51 -6.69 -18.53
CA GLU A 598 25.39 -6.50 -19.68
C GLU A 598 25.21 -7.62 -20.70
N MET A 599 25.28 -7.30 -21.99
CA MET A 599 25.31 -8.30 -23.07
C MET A 599 26.78 -8.61 -23.43
N LEU A 600 27.13 -9.91 -23.46
CA LEU A 600 28.42 -10.40 -23.88
C LEU A 600 28.26 -11.15 -25.20
N THR A 601 29.05 -10.76 -26.21
CA THR A 601 29.15 -11.50 -27.46
C THR A 601 30.19 -12.60 -27.31
N GLY A 602 29.77 -13.86 -27.38
CA GLY A 602 30.67 -15.01 -27.32
C GLY A 602 31.61 -15.09 -28.55
N SER A 603 32.66 -15.89 -28.45
CA SER A 603 33.60 -16.12 -29.56
C SER A 603 32.95 -16.80 -30.76
N ASP A 604 31.76 -17.40 -30.61
CA ASP A 604 30.92 -17.98 -31.62
C ASP A 604 29.96 -16.96 -32.28
N GLY A 605 30.04 -15.68 -31.86
CA GLY A 605 29.19 -14.59 -32.32
C GLY A 605 27.78 -14.58 -31.73
N ARG A 606 27.48 -15.42 -30.71
CA ARG A 606 26.21 -15.39 -29.99
C ARG A 606 26.28 -14.46 -28.80
N ASP A 607 25.22 -13.68 -28.64
CA ASP A 607 25.05 -12.81 -27.48
C ASP A 607 24.42 -13.57 -26.30
N SER A 608 24.93 -13.33 -25.09
CA SER A 608 24.43 -13.90 -23.84
C SER A 608 24.39 -12.83 -22.75
N LEU A 609 23.46 -12.96 -21.83
CA LEU A 609 23.37 -12.08 -20.67
C LEU A 609 24.49 -12.38 -19.68
N ASN A 610 25.30 -11.35 -19.38
CA ASN A 610 26.22 -11.40 -18.25
C ASN A 610 25.47 -11.14 -16.95
N ARG A 611 24.92 -12.18 -16.32
CA ARG A 611 24.18 -12.07 -15.05
C ARG A 611 25.01 -11.61 -13.86
N TYR A 612 26.33 -11.41 -14.05
CA TYR A 612 27.25 -10.95 -13.01
C TYR A 612 27.57 -9.46 -13.11
N ASN A 613 27.32 -8.84 -14.26
CA ASN A 613 27.56 -7.42 -14.42
C ASN A 613 26.27 -6.68 -14.78
N ARG A 614 26.01 -5.60 -14.05
CA ARG A 614 24.85 -4.72 -14.26
C ARG A 614 25.32 -3.39 -14.82
N ILE A 615 24.55 -2.84 -15.76
CA ILE A 615 24.81 -1.58 -16.42
C ILE A 615 23.52 -0.76 -16.54
N ASN A 616 23.65 0.55 -16.72
CA ASN A 616 22.54 1.46 -17.00
C ASN A 616 22.30 1.56 -18.52
N ALA A 617 21.58 0.60 -19.09
CA ALA A 617 21.27 0.53 -20.52
C ALA A 617 19.81 0.10 -20.80
N GLY A 618 18.98 -0.01 -19.78
CA GLY A 618 17.60 -0.37 -19.93
C GLY A 618 16.73 0.83 -20.31
N GLU A 619 15.78 0.60 -21.21
CA GLU A 619 14.79 1.56 -21.66
C GLU A 619 13.39 0.96 -21.53
N GLY A 620 12.38 1.81 -21.32
CA GLY A 620 11.00 1.36 -21.26
C GLY A 620 10.01 2.50 -21.35
N ARG A 621 8.73 2.15 -21.49
CA ARG A 621 7.65 3.14 -21.57
C ARG A 621 6.37 2.58 -20.98
N SER A 622 5.56 3.48 -20.42
CA SER A 622 4.20 3.18 -19.98
C SER A 622 3.25 4.32 -20.36
N ARG A 623 2.11 3.97 -20.93
CA ARG A 623 1.09 4.94 -21.34
C ARG A 623 -0.30 4.36 -21.09
N GLY A 624 -1.24 5.21 -20.69
CA GLY A 624 -2.60 4.72 -20.40
C GLY A 624 -3.64 5.81 -20.29
N LEU A 625 -4.88 5.38 -20.48
CA LEU A 625 -6.10 6.17 -20.27
C LEU A 625 -6.80 5.66 -19.02
N GLU A 626 -7.17 6.58 -18.13
CA GLU A 626 -7.82 6.27 -16.85
C GLU A 626 -9.15 7.00 -16.73
N ILE A 627 -10.18 6.29 -16.28
CA ILE A 627 -11.48 6.83 -15.89
C ILE A 627 -11.73 6.51 -14.43
N TYR A 628 -12.07 7.50 -13.62
CA TYR A 628 -12.41 7.33 -12.22
C TYR A 628 -13.65 8.12 -11.83
N LEU A 629 -14.70 7.41 -11.48
CA LEU A 629 -15.92 7.97 -10.91
C LEU A 629 -15.94 7.65 -9.42
N GLN A 630 -16.08 8.67 -8.57
CA GLN A 630 -16.14 8.51 -7.13
C GLN A 630 -17.33 9.26 -6.55
N LYS A 631 -18.14 8.56 -5.76
CA LYS A 631 -19.18 9.14 -4.92
C LYS A 631 -18.81 8.90 -3.45
N LYS A 632 -18.59 10.00 -2.73
CA LYS A 632 -18.43 9.98 -1.27
C LYS A 632 -19.74 9.60 -0.57
N TYR A 633 -19.64 9.05 0.65
CA TYR A 633 -20.83 8.66 1.40
C TYR A 633 -21.80 9.82 1.57
N SER A 634 -22.99 9.67 1.07
CA SER A 634 -24.14 10.56 1.27
C SER A 634 -25.44 9.81 0.93
N ASN A 635 -26.55 10.18 1.54
CA ASN A 635 -27.84 9.49 1.31
C ASN A 635 -27.75 7.96 1.45
N ASN A 636 -27.02 7.50 2.47
CA ASN A 636 -26.84 6.11 2.86
C ASN A 636 -26.01 5.24 1.90
N TRP A 637 -25.39 5.76 0.85
CA TRP A 637 -24.56 5.00 -0.05
C TRP A 637 -23.32 5.75 -0.53
N TYR A 638 -22.31 4.98 -0.91
CA TYR A 638 -21.06 5.45 -1.52
C TYR A 638 -20.63 4.46 -2.61
N GLY A 639 -19.69 4.88 -3.42
CA GLY A 639 -19.11 3.97 -4.41
C GLY A 639 -18.04 4.60 -5.26
N SER A 640 -17.28 3.76 -5.93
CA SER A 640 -16.31 4.16 -6.94
C SER A 640 -16.28 3.17 -8.09
N PHE A 641 -16.01 3.70 -9.28
CA PHE A 641 -15.71 2.92 -10.47
C PHE A 641 -14.38 3.41 -11.03
N SER A 642 -13.42 2.52 -11.22
CA SER A 642 -12.18 2.80 -11.93
C SER A 642 -12.05 1.87 -13.14
N TRP A 643 -11.58 2.42 -14.24
CA TRP A 643 -11.13 1.69 -15.41
C TRP A 643 -9.88 2.32 -15.97
N ALA A 644 -8.90 1.49 -16.30
CA ALA A 644 -7.66 1.89 -16.92
C ALA A 644 -7.32 0.94 -18.06
N HIS A 645 -6.96 1.52 -19.21
CA HIS A 645 -6.32 0.80 -20.30
C HIS A 645 -4.90 1.30 -20.44
N SER A 646 -3.91 0.41 -20.27
CA SER A 646 -2.50 0.79 -20.25
C SER A 646 -1.64 -0.21 -21.02
N ILE A 647 -0.51 0.30 -21.52
CA ILE A 647 0.53 -0.45 -22.20
C ILE A 647 1.84 -0.11 -21.51
N SER A 648 2.52 -1.13 -20.95
CA SER A 648 3.81 -0.99 -20.26
C SER A 648 4.80 -1.96 -20.85
N GLU A 649 5.90 -1.44 -21.43
CA GLU A 649 6.84 -2.19 -22.25
C GLU A 649 8.27 -1.79 -21.93
N GLY A 650 9.20 -2.75 -21.99
CA GLY A 650 10.65 -2.54 -21.93
C GLY A 650 11.32 -3.01 -23.20
N VAL A 651 12.57 -2.62 -23.41
CA VAL A 651 13.40 -3.11 -24.51
C VAL A 651 14.19 -4.32 -24.03
N ASP A 652 13.99 -5.48 -24.67
CA ASP A 652 14.77 -6.69 -24.38
C ASP A 652 16.23 -6.47 -24.86
N PRO A 653 17.22 -6.55 -23.96
CA PRO A 653 18.61 -6.30 -24.34
C PRO A 653 19.16 -7.34 -25.35
N ARG A 654 18.56 -8.54 -25.45
CA ARG A 654 18.96 -9.62 -26.36
C ARG A 654 18.47 -9.37 -27.78
N THR A 655 17.16 -9.12 -27.94
CA THR A 655 16.50 -8.99 -29.24
C THR A 655 16.38 -7.56 -29.73
N LYS A 656 16.55 -6.56 -28.87
CA LYS A 656 16.29 -5.12 -29.08
C LYS A 656 14.84 -4.80 -29.46
N GLU A 657 13.91 -5.71 -29.19
CA GLU A 657 12.49 -5.54 -29.39
C GLU A 657 11.77 -5.12 -28.10
N TYR A 658 10.62 -4.47 -28.23
CA TYR A 658 9.77 -4.16 -27.08
C TYR A 658 9.06 -5.44 -26.61
N TYR A 659 9.09 -5.67 -25.30
CA TYR A 659 8.34 -6.74 -24.65
C TYR A 659 7.46 -6.18 -23.54
N PRO A 660 6.27 -6.77 -23.25
CA PRO A 660 5.42 -6.35 -22.14
C PRO A 660 6.12 -6.56 -20.78
N TRP A 661 6.05 -5.58 -19.87
CA TRP A 661 6.52 -5.79 -18.49
C TRP A 661 5.61 -6.76 -17.74
N ASP A 662 6.10 -7.39 -16.68
CA ASP A 662 5.44 -8.46 -15.93
C ASP A 662 4.04 -8.11 -15.43
N PHE A 663 3.75 -6.84 -15.21
CA PHE A 663 2.47 -6.34 -14.70
C PHE A 663 1.67 -5.54 -15.74
N ASP A 664 1.91 -5.76 -17.01
CA ASP A 664 1.14 -5.18 -18.13
C ASP A 664 -0.19 -5.92 -18.31
N TYR A 665 -1.17 -5.65 -17.45
CA TYR A 665 -2.50 -6.28 -17.52
C TYR A 665 -3.40 -5.75 -18.63
N ARG A 666 -3.02 -4.73 -19.38
CA ARG A 666 -3.79 -4.01 -20.39
C ARG A 666 -5.02 -3.32 -19.80
N ASP A 667 -6.04 -4.07 -19.41
CA ASP A 667 -7.28 -3.56 -18.87
C ASP A 667 -7.42 -3.90 -17.39
N VAL A 668 -7.66 -2.88 -16.57
CA VAL A 668 -7.93 -3.02 -15.14
C VAL A 668 -9.21 -2.29 -14.81
N MET A 669 -10.16 -2.95 -14.17
CA MET A 669 -11.43 -2.35 -13.77
C MET A 669 -11.74 -2.73 -12.32
N ASN A 670 -12.12 -1.73 -11.52
CA ASN A 670 -12.64 -1.95 -10.18
C ASN A 670 -13.97 -1.23 -10.01
N LEU A 671 -14.88 -1.86 -9.31
CA LEU A 671 -16.14 -1.31 -8.86
C LEU A 671 -16.28 -1.57 -7.36
N VAL A 672 -16.41 -0.53 -6.57
CA VAL A 672 -16.65 -0.62 -5.13
C VAL A 672 -17.95 0.11 -4.83
N GLY A 673 -18.81 -0.46 -3.99
CA GLY A 673 -20.02 0.20 -3.58
C GLY A 673 -20.54 -0.35 -2.27
N GLY A 674 -21.11 0.53 -1.44
CA GLY A 674 -21.69 0.14 -0.17
C GLY A 674 -22.96 0.91 0.15
N TYR A 675 -23.81 0.27 0.93
CA TYR A 675 -25.06 0.82 1.43
C TYR A 675 -25.17 0.60 2.94
N LYS A 676 -25.46 1.68 3.68
CA LYS A 676 -25.65 1.65 5.13
C LYS A 676 -27.13 1.79 5.50
N ILE A 677 -27.58 0.93 6.37
CA ILE A 677 -28.93 0.94 6.93
C ILE A 677 -28.82 1.27 8.42
N ARG A 678 -29.47 2.32 8.86
CA ARG A 678 -29.63 2.62 10.29
C ARG A 678 -30.99 2.07 10.73
N TYR A 679 -30.98 0.91 11.37
CA TYR A 679 -32.22 0.31 11.84
C TYR A 679 -32.85 1.08 13.00
N THR A 680 -32.05 1.91 13.71
CA THR A 680 -32.53 2.82 14.74
C THR A 680 -33.54 3.87 14.23
N ASP A 681 -33.55 4.13 12.91
CA ASP A 681 -34.52 5.05 12.28
C ASP A 681 -35.91 4.41 12.10
N PHE A 682 -36.07 3.10 12.38
CA PHE A 682 -37.34 2.36 12.23
C PHE A 682 -37.99 2.05 13.58
N ASP A 683 -39.26 2.38 13.75
CA ASP A 683 -40.00 2.17 15.01
C ASP A 683 -39.99 0.74 15.52
N TRP A 684 -40.05 -0.25 14.61
CA TRP A 684 -40.08 -1.67 14.97
C TRP A 684 -38.77 -2.17 15.58
N TYR A 685 -37.66 -1.49 15.28
CA TYR A 685 -36.33 -1.95 15.70
C TYR A 685 -36.12 -1.89 17.21
N ASN A 686 -36.69 -0.91 17.91
CA ASN A 686 -36.63 -0.82 19.37
C ASN A 686 -37.29 -2.01 20.04
N SER A 687 -38.40 -2.50 19.53
CA SER A 687 -39.07 -3.70 20.00
C SER A 687 -38.24 -4.96 19.70
N TYR A 688 -37.66 -5.06 18.49
CA TYR A 688 -36.77 -6.15 18.10
C TYR A 688 -35.52 -6.20 18.98
N LYS A 689 -34.80 -5.06 19.16
CA LYS A 689 -33.55 -4.97 19.95
C LYS A 689 -33.71 -5.49 21.38
N ASN A 690 -34.88 -5.30 21.99
CA ASN A 690 -35.21 -5.78 23.35
C ASN A 690 -35.64 -7.24 23.39
N SER A 691 -35.90 -7.88 22.26
CA SER A 691 -36.35 -9.26 22.18
C SER A 691 -35.27 -10.27 22.56
N TRP A 692 -35.69 -11.47 22.99
CA TRP A 692 -34.73 -12.54 23.25
C TRP A 692 -34.01 -13.02 21.96
N ILE A 693 -34.66 -12.91 20.80
CA ILE A 693 -34.09 -13.27 19.49
C ILE A 693 -32.89 -12.37 19.18
N ALA A 694 -33.03 -11.04 19.33
CA ALA A 694 -31.94 -10.12 19.14
C ALA A 694 -30.78 -10.42 20.11
N LYS A 695 -31.08 -10.64 21.39
CA LYS A 695 -30.04 -10.96 22.40
C LYS A 695 -29.29 -12.27 22.12
N ALA A 696 -29.91 -13.25 21.50
CA ALA A 696 -29.31 -14.55 21.23
C ALA A 696 -28.58 -14.61 19.89
N PHE A 697 -29.07 -13.92 18.87
CA PHE A 697 -28.66 -14.12 17.47
C PHE A 697 -28.16 -12.85 16.76
N SER A 698 -28.13 -11.67 17.42
CA SER A 698 -27.71 -10.43 16.79
C SER A 698 -26.27 -10.44 16.19
N TRP A 699 -25.43 -11.33 16.71
CA TRP A 699 -24.06 -11.52 16.20
C TRP A 699 -23.99 -12.19 14.81
N LEU A 700 -25.07 -12.79 14.34
CA LEU A 700 -25.13 -13.38 13.01
C LEU A 700 -25.15 -12.29 11.93
N PRO A 701 -24.41 -12.44 10.83
CA PRO A 701 -24.12 -11.34 9.87
C PRO A 701 -25.34 -10.79 9.12
N PHE A 702 -26.49 -11.46 9.17
CA PHE A 702 -27.73 -11.04 8.49
C PHE A 702 -28.83 -10.52 9.47
N MET A 703 -28.50 -10.43 10.76
CA MET A 703 -29.48 -9.92 11.75
C MET A 703 -29.42 -8.39 11.81
N PRO A 704 -30.54 -7.69 12.02
CA PRO A 704 -30.57 -6.25 12.20
C PRO A 704 -29.69 -5.79 13.39
N SER A 705 -28.91 -4.72 13.20
CA SER A 705 -28.09 -4.06 14.20
C SER A 705 -28.40 -2.56 14.26
N ASP A 706 -27.84 -1.80 15.18
CA ASP A 706 -28.07 -0.34 15.20
C ASP A 706 -27.69 0.31 13.87
N GLU A 707 -26.51 -0.06 13.33
CA GLU A 707 -26.09 0.27 11.97
C GLU A 707 -25.66 -1.03 11.25
N TYR A 708 -26.07 -1.16 10.01
CA TYR A 708 -25.76 -2.30 9.16
C TYR A 708 -25.21 -1.81 7.83
N GLU A 709 -24.09 -2.36 7.40
CA GLU A 709 -23.43 -2.00 6.14
C GLU A 709 -23.21 -3.23 5.27
N ILE A 710 -23.53 -3.10 4.00
CA ILE A 710 -23.24 -4.09 2.95
C ILE A 710 -22.34 -3.41 1.93
N SER A 711 -21.15 -3.96 1.68
CA SER A 711 -20.21 -3.46 0.68
C SER A 711 -19.79 -4.57 -0.28
N ILE A 712 -19.69 -4.22 -1.55
CA ILE A 712 -19.29 -5.13 -2.64
C ILE A 712 -18.12 -4.49 -3.38
N LYS A 713 -17.11 -5.31 -3.70
CA LYS A 713 -15.98 -4.95 -4.55
C LYS A 713 -15.87 -5.95 -5.70
N TYR A 714 -15.91 -5.46 -6.92
CA TYR A 714 -15.60 -6.24 -8.11
C TYR A 714 -14.28 -5.78 -8.70
N ARG A 715 -13.40 -6.72 -9.03
CA ARG A 715 -12.13 -6.48 -9.67
C ARG A 715 -11.97 -7.34 -10.91
N TYR A 716 -11.52 -6.71 -12.00
CA TYR A 716 -11.14 -7.37 -13.24
C TYR A 716 -9.75 -6.89 -13.67
N MET A 717 -8.90 -7.81 -14.08
CA MET A 717 -7.61 -7.52 -14.72
C MET A 717 -7.43 -8.42 -15.93
N GLY A 718 -6.86 -7.89 -17.00
CA GLY A 718 -6.45 -8.66 -18.15
C GLY A 718 -5.39 -9.72 -17.79
N GLY A 719 -5.05 -10.57 -18.72
CA GLY A 719 -4.03 -11.61 -18.49
C GLY A 719 -2.64 -11.01 -18.26
N ARG A 720 -1.98 -11.41 -17.17
CA ARG A 720 -0.57 -11.09 -16.89
C ARG A 720 0.29 -11.74 -17.99
N PRO A 721 1.30 -11.03 -18.55
CA PRO A 721 2.23 -11.63 -19.48
C PRO A 721 3.20 -12.59 -18.77
N TYR A 722 3.71 -13.56 -19.53
CA TYR A 722 4.75 -14.47 -19.09
C TYR A 722 5.61 -14.94 -20.27
N THR A 723 6.85 -15.35 -19.99
CA THR A 723 7.76 -15.95 -20.96
C THR A 723 7.46 -17.44 -21.03
N PRO A 724 7.11 -18.01 -22.20
CA PRO A 724 6.93 -19.44 -22.33
C PRO A 724 8.27 -20.17 -22.20
N GLU A 725 8.27 -21.30 -21.49
CA GLU A 725 9.44 -22.15 -21.29
C GLU A 725 9.26 -23.50 -21.97
N GLN A 726 10.37 -24.09 -22.37
CA GLN A 726 10.50 -25.41 -22.97
C GLN A 726 11.30 -26.30 -22.02
N TYR A 727 11.01 -27.60 -22.02
CA TYR A 727 11.69 -28.55 -21.15
C TYR A 727 12.73 -29.37 -21.94
N ASP A 728 13.97 -29.39 -21.45
CA ASP A 728 15.02 -30.26 -21.97
C ASP A 728 15.08 -31.56 -21.14
N HIS A 729 14.70 -32.65 -21.75
CA HIS A 729 14.68 -33.98 -21.11
C HIS A 729 16.07 -34.50 -20.74
N ASN A 730 17.12 -34.05 -21.43
CA ASN A 730 18.48 -34.54 -21.18
C ASN A 730 19.07 -33.89 -19.92
N THR A 731 18.81 -32.61 -19.70
CA THR A 731 19.26 -31.88 -18.51
C THR A 731 18.20 -31.85 -17.41
N ARG A 732 16.93 -32.18 -17.75
CA ARG A 732 15.76 -32.04 -16.88
C ARG A 732 15.52 -30.63 -16.40
N ASP A 733 15.90 -29.67 -17.22
CA ASP A 733 15.75 -28.24 -16.92
C ASP A 733 14.73 -27.60 -17.86
N TRP A 734 14.03 -26.59 -17.34
CA TRP A 734 13.20 -25.69 -18.12
C TRP A 734 14.03 -24.49 -18.57
N TYR A 735 13.87 -24.09 -19.83
CA TYR A 735 14.57 -22.96 -20.41
C TYR A 735 13.66 -22.13 -21.31
N SER A 736 13.92 -20.82 -21.38
CA SER A 736 13.29 -19.94 -22.36
C SER A 736 14.18 -19.78 -23.59
N ASP A 737 13.55 -19.73 -24.77
CA ASP A 737 14.26 -19.51 -26.03
C ASP A 737 14.92 -18.13 -26.04
N ALA A 738 16.22 -18.07 -26.29
CA ALA A 738 16.99 -16.83 -26.30
C ALA A 738 16.62 -15.88 -27.45
N ASP A 739 16.10 -16.43 -28.55
CA ASP A 739 15.72 -15.67 -29.74
C ASP A 739 14.27 -15.09 -29.63
N VAL A 740 13.54 -15.48 -28.60
CA VAL A 740 12.16 -14.99 -28.34
C VAL A 740 12.20 -13.90 -27.28
N PRO A 741 11.56 -12.73 -27.49
CA PRO A 741 11.44 -11.69 -26.45
C PRO A 741 10.73 -12.23 -25.21
N TRP A 742 11.04 -11.61 -24.06
CA TRP A 742 10.36 -11.96 -22.82
C TRP A 742 8.85 -11.66 -22.90
N ASN A 743 8.05 -12.37 -22.09
CA ASN A 743 6.64 -12.08 -21.85
C ASN A 743 5.75 -12.07 -23.12
N THR A 744 6.03 -12.97 -24.06
CA THR A 744 5.27 -13.08 -25.33
C THR A 744 3.88 -13.67 -25.17
N ASP A 745 3.65 -14.49 -24.15
CA ASP A 745 2.35 -15.10 -23.86
C ASP A 745 1.65 -14.43 -22.68
N ARG A 746 0.34 -14.72 -22.50
CA ARG A 746 -0.47 -14.19 -21.40
C ARG A 746 -1.28 -15.28 -20.71
N TYR A 747 -1.32 -15.22 -19.37
CA TYR A 747 -2.27 -16.00 -18.58
C TYR A 747 -3.72 -15.60 -18.89
N GLY A 748 -4.67 -16.38 -18.42
CA GLY A 748 -6.08 -16.00 -18.44
C GLY A 748 -6.37 -14.75 -17.60
N HIS A 749 -7.50 -14.08 -17.88
CA HIS A 749 -7.91 -12.90 -17.13
C HIS A 749 -8.28 -13.23 -15.67
N TYR A 750 -7.97 -12.30 -14.79
CA TYR A 750 -8.38 -12.31 -13.38
C TYR A 750 -9.74 -11.64 -13.20
N SER A 751 -10.61 -12.22 -12.38
CA SER A 751 -11.88 -11.59 -11.99
C SER A 751 -12.33 -12.09 -10.60
N ARG A 752 -12.72 -11.15 -9.73
CA ARG A 752 -13.07 -11.45 -8.33
C ARG A 752 -14.20 -10.55 -7.84
N ILE A 753 -15.12 -11.13 -7.06
CA ILE A 753 -16.12 -10.38 -6.30
C ILE A 753 -15.88 -10.64 -4.81
N ASP A 754 -15.79 -9.57 -4.04
CA ASP A 754 -15.67 -9.60 -2.58
C ASP A 754 -16.90 -8.96 -1.95
N LEU A 755 -17.36 -9.50 -0.84
CA LEU A 755 -18.53 -9.03 -0.08
C LEU A 755 -18.13 -8.77 1.36
N MET A 756 -18.48 -7.60 1.89
CA MET A 756 -18.39 -7.29 3.31
C MET A 756 -19.78 -7.04 3.90
N LEU A 757 -20.03 -7.63 5.04
CA LEU A 757 -21.19 -7.37 5.90
C LEU A 757 -20.66 -6.87 7.23
N GLN A 758 -21.09 -5.70 7.67
CA GLN A 758 -20.67 -5.11 8.93
C GLN A 758 -21.89 -4.71 9.75
N GLN A 759 -21.86 -5.02 11.03
CA GLN A 759 -22.89 -4.70 12.01
C GLN A 759 -22.25 -3.89 13.13
N ARG A 760 -22.92 -2.83 13.57
CA ARG A 760 -22.50 -2.04 14.72
C ARG A 760 -23.62 -2.02 15.76
N PHE A 761 -23.25 -2.32 16.99
CA PHE A 761 -24.14 -2.31 18.16
C PHE A 761 -23.65 -1.32 19.18
N HIS A 762 -24.53 -0.43 19.61
CA HIS A 762 -24.24 0.58 20.61
C HIS A 762 -24.79 0.14 21.97
N PHE A 763 -23.88 -0.10 22.92
CA PHE A 763 -24.20 -0.36 24.32
C PHE A 763 -23.85 0.84 25.18
N GLU A 764 -24.34 0.87 26.44
CA GLU A 764 -24.11 2.03 27.33
C GLU A 764 -22.63 2.36 27.60
N LYS A 765 -21.76 1.34 27.62
CA LYS A 765 -20.33 1.50 27.97
C LYS A 765 -19.36 1.07 26.89
N MET A 766 -19.84 0.48 25.82
CA MET A 766 -19.00 -0.03 24.74
C MET A 766 -19.76 -0.08 23.41
N ASN A 767 -19.01 -0.08 22.32
CA ASN A 767 -19.51 -0.51 21.02
C ASN A 767 -18.98 -1.88 20.68
N LEU A 768 -19.79 -2.67 19.98
CA LEU A 768 -19.38 -3.90 19.34
C LEU A 768 -19.55 -3.73 17.82
N VAL A 769 -18.50 -3.95 17.08
CA VAL A 769 -18.55 -4.08 15.62
C VAL A 769 -18.29 -5.54 15.28
N SER A 770 -19.19 -6.16 14.57
CA SER A 770 -19.04 -7.48 13.97
C SER A 770 -18.93 -7.33 12.48
N PHE A 771 -17.94 -7.96 11.85
CA PHE A 771 -17.75 -7.89 10.40
C PHE A 771 -17.49 -9.29 9.83
N TRP A 772 -17.88 -9.46 8.57
CA TRP A 772 -17.70 -10.64 7.76
C TRP A 772 -17.26 -10.22 6.36
N ASN A 773 -16.02 -10.53 6.02
CA ASN A 773 -15.46 -10.33 4.69
C ASN A 773 -15.38 -11.68 3.99
N ILE A 774 -15.94 -11.78 2.82
CA ILE A 774 -15.89 -12.98 1.99
C ILE A 774 -15.21 -12.61 0.68
N GLY A 775 -13.95 -12.96 0.58
CA GLY A 775 -13.18 -12.79 -0.65
C GLY A 775 -13.55 -13.85 -1.68
N ASN A 776 -13.58 -13.47 -2.96
CA ASN A 776 -13.88 -14.36 -4.09
C ASN A 776 -15.17 -15.17 -3.90
N VAL A 777 -16.29 -14.49 -3.67
CA VAL A 777 -17.60 -15.09 -3.37
C VAL A 777 -18.04 -16.12 -4.42
N LEU A 778 -17.64 -15.93 -5.68
CA LEU A 778 -17.97 -16.84 -6.78
C LEU A 778 -17.06 -18.06 -6.87
N ASN A 779 -16.10 -18.19 -5.96
CA ASN A 779 -15.12 -19.31 -5.92
C ASN A 779 -14.40 -19.52 -7.26
N ARG A 780 -14.12 -18.43 -7.99
CA ARG A 780 -13.47 -18.51 -9.29
C ARG A 780 -12.00 -18.88 -9.14
N SER A 781 -11.52 -19.80 -9.95
CA SER A 781 -10.10 -20.11 -10.09
C SER A 781 -9.47 -19.04 -10.99
N ASN A 782 -8.74 -18.11 -10.39
CA ASN A 782 -7.96 -17.08 -11.09
C ASN A 782 -6.53 -17.58 -11.26
N PRO A 783 -5.95 -17.53 -12.47
CA PRO A 783 -4.61 -18.04 -12.72
C PRO A 783 -3.58 -17.14 -12.00
N TRP A 784 -2.53 -17.79 -11.47
CA TRP A 784 -1.36 -17.07 -10.96
C TRP A 784 -0.16 -17.31 -11.87
N GLU A 785 0.45 -18.51 -11.84
CA GLU A 785 1.63 -18.86 -12.63
C GLU A 785 1.69 -20.37 -12.90
N TYR A 786 2.52 -20.79 -13.84
CA TYR A 786 2.82 -22.18 -14.04
C TYR A 786 3.88 -22.64 -13.06
N ILE A 787 3.65 -23.80 -12.42
CA ILE A 787 4.64 -24.57 -11.68
C ILE A 787 5.22 -25.57 -12.68
N TYR A 788 6.51 -25.43 -12.92
CA TYR A 788 7.28 -26.28 -13.81
C TYR A 788 7.88 -27.42 -13.01
N LYS A 789 7.66 -28.67 -13.42
CA LYS A 789 8.08 -29.88 -12.71
C LYS A 789 9.24 -30.55 -13.42
N ASP A 790 10.10 -31.29 -12.67
CA ASP A 790 11.26 -32.00 -13.18
C ASP A 790 10.90 -33.15 -14.16
N ASP A 791 9.65 -33.58 -14.20
CA ASP A 791 9.14 -34.58 -15.14
C ASP A 791 8.72 -33.99 -16.49
N GLY A 792 8.93 -32.69 -16.72
CA GLY A 792 8.55 -32.00 -17.95
C GLY A 792 7.08 -31.62 -18.03
N THR A 793 6.31 -31.81 -16.95
CA THR A 793 4.92 -31.36 -16.89
C THR A 793 4.85 -29.97 -16.24
N LYS A 794 3.86 -29.17 -16.66
CA LYS A 794 3.56 -27.89 -16.00
C LYS A 794 2.13 -27.89 -15.48
N GLU A 795 1.95 -27.31 -14.30
CA GLU A 795 0.65 -27.18 -13.63
C GLU A 795 0.34 -25.72 -13.38
N MET A 796 -0.94 -25.32 -13.55
CA MET A 796 -1.38 -23.97 -13.22
C MET A 796 -1.55 -23.83 -11.71
N SER A 797 -0.84 -22.88 -11.10
CA SER A 797 -1.09 -22.41 -9.77
C SER A 797 -2.21 -21.37 -9.78
N TRP A 798 -3.05 -21.37 -8.73
CA TRP A 798 -4.23 -20.55 -8.66
C TRP A 798 -4.15 -19.55 -7.50
N GLN A 799 -4.69 -18.36 -7.71
CA GLN A 799 -4.94 -17.38 -6.66
C GLN A 799 -5.95 -17.91 -5.63
N TYR A 800 -6.12 -17.20 -4.50
CA TYR A 800 -7.05 -17.62 -3.46
C TYR A 800 -8.46 -17.85 -4.00
N LYS A 801 -9.02 -19.00 -3.64
CA LYS A 801 -10.43 -19.29 -3.79
C LYS A 801 -11.24 -18.51 -2.75
N THR A 802 -12.51 -18.92 -2.53
CA THR A 802 -13.34 -18.28 -1.50
C THR A 802 -12.66 -18.33 -0.14
N PHE A 803 -12.40 -17.16 0.42
CA PHE A 803 -11.73 -16.99 1.71
C PHE A 803 -12.56 -16.08 2.63
N PRO A 804 -13.28 -16.65 3.62
CA PRO A 804 -14.02 -15.86 4.59
C PRO A 804 -13.10 -15.37 5.70
N VAL A 805 -13.21 -14.10 6.06
CA VAL A 805 -12.58 -13.51 7.25
C VAL A 805 -13.65 -12.83 8.08
N GLY A 806 -13.73 -13.15 9.34
CA GLY A 806 -14.67 -12.51 10.26
C GLY A 806 -14.00 -12.07 11.55
N GLY A 807 -14.61 -11.13 12.24
CA GLY A 807 -14.07 -10.66 13.50
C GLY A 807 -15.02 -9.77 14.28
N LEU A 808 -14.54 -9.40 15.47
CA LEU A 808 -15.21 -8.55 16.44
C LEU A 808 -14.26 -7.43 16.86
N ILE A 809 -14.77 -6.21 16.91
CA ILE A 809 -14.06 -5.06 17.46
C ILE A 809 -14.86 -4.56 18.66
N LEU A 810 -14.21 -4.45 19.81
CA LEU A 810 -14.76 -3.91 21.04
C LEU A 810 -14.13 -2.54 21.29
N GLU A 811 -14.96 -1.49 21.38
CA GLU A 811 -14.54 -0.10 21.65
C GLU A 811 -15.07 0.31 23.04
N PHE A 812 -14.17 0.72 23.98
CA PHE A 812 -14.50 1.09 25.36
C PHE A 812 -14.17 2.54 25.66
#